data_0f1b90641f849a39cb79f1bce17e2beb
#
_entry.id   0f1b90641f849a39cb79f1bce17e2beb
#
_cell.length_a   1.000
_cell.length_b   1.000
_cell.length_c   1.000
_cell.angle_alpha   90.00
_cell.angle_beta   90.00
_cell.angle_gamma   90.00
#
_symmetry.space_group_name_H-M   'P 1'
#
loop_
_entity.id
_entity.type
_entity.pdbx_description
1 polymer ?
#
loop_
_entity_poly.entity_id
_entity_poly.type
_entity_poly.pdbx_seq_one_letter_code
_entity_poly.pdbx_strand_id
1 'polypeptide(L)'
;MGRNKHSHGKGRGRGKKEKKVFPQFVGKVQMTREGYAFVIIDGEDDDVFVKASKTRGALHGDTVRVTVTREKTDKRREGEVIEIIERSPRPFIGILHVVGNQAWVLMQSRFMPYDITIPFTETDRERYRRHKVRSQSAAEPKDETGYLKPLGNEEYAIHKVFELGEDGYGRQELKARSGMKVAAVVDDWPRHEMSPRGHIVDVLGEPGENDTEMHAILAEYALPYRFESEVANAADRISEDITAEDLKGRKDFRDVLTFTIDPADAKDFDDALSFKKLENGNYEVGVHIADVTHYVKPGDVVDKEAEARGTSVYLVDRTVPMLPEKLCNKLCSLRPHEEKLTFSAVFEMTPLGRIVSQWFGKTVIYSDFRFAYEEAQAIIEAGPKASHEGVAEEIKDAVLILNGLASKLRKKRFAAGAISFDRPEMKVEVDEAGRPVNVYQKVTKEANWLIEEFMLLANRTVAEFVATGCKGVGETPEKGARKQAKTFVYRVHDEPNQEKVESLRNFIGNFGYRMGPTTNGKEISKELNSLFAAAKDTPEYNAIELLSLRTMAKARYDTENLGHYGLAFKYYTHFTSPIRRYPDMMVHRLLADYLAGGPSARKETYDKLCKHASEREIVAAEAERSSIKYKLVEFMQDKVGYTFGGHISGLTEWGMYVEIEPTMIEGMVALRDIKSDFFEFDADHYRLVGKRSGIVYNLGDPVRIRVKKTNLEQKLLDYELIETGLEERVYDRIDYEHGRGTSFIKGEDGSFDNVTVGINKAARKEKVRKAIQESKRKAKKAAGKKTASKK
;
A
#
# COMPACT_ATOMS: atom_id res chain seq x y z
N MET A 1 80.35 -22.42 52.15
CA MET A 1 80.46 -22.18 50.69
C MET A 1 79.03 -22.36 50.15
N GLY A 2 78.34 -21.29 49.92
CA GLY A 2 76.94 -21.27 49.45
C GLY A 2 76.76 -20.16 48.47
N ARG A 3 76.24 -20.47 47.29
CA ARG A 3 75.97 -19.52 46.22
C ARG A 3 74.53 -19.13 46.23
N ASN A 4 74.20 -17.85 46.43
CA ASN A 4 72.94 -17.18 46.17
C ASN A 4 72.64 -17.17 44.72
N LYS A 5 71.38 -17.49 44.33
CA LYS A 5 70.77 -17.14 43.03
C LYS A 5 69.54 -16.27 43.25
N HIS A 6 69.67 -14.99 42.87
CA HIS A 6 68.56 -14.10 42.73
C HIS A 6 67.67 -14.49 41.55
N SER A 7 66.37 -14.69 41.79
CA SER A 7 65.32 -14.78 40.74
C SER A 7 64.55 -13.47 40.61
N HIS A 8 64.73 -12.82 39.49
CA HIS A 8 63.94 -11.65 39.06
C HIS A 8 62.52 -12.07 38.67
N GLY A 9 61.52 -11.74 39.47
CA GLY A 9 60.11 -11.86 39.13
C GLY A 9 59.70 -10.73 38.15
N LYS A 10 59.43 -11.04 36.92
CA LYS A 10 58.79 -10.12 35.96
C LYS A 10 57.28 -10.06 36.27
N GLY A 11 56.81 -8.97 36.89
CA GLY A 11 55.41 -8.64 37.00
C GLY A 11 54.79 -8.46 35.62
N ARG A 12 53.88 -9.37 35.22
CA ARG A 12 52.99 -9.17 34.06
C ARG A 12 51.91 -8.16 34.45
N GLY A 13 52.05 -6.94 33.97
CA GLY A 13 50.95 -5.93 33.99
C GLY A 13 49.73 -6.49 33.23
N ARG A 14 48.62 -6.69 33.91
CA ARG A 14 47.32 -6.91 33.30
C ARG A 14 46.91 -5.57 32.65
N GLY A 15 47.14 -5.44 31.35
CA GLY A 15 46.56 -4.37 30.54
C GLY A 15 45.02 -4.42 30.67
N LYS A 16 44.42 -3.36 31.15
CA LYS A 16 42.99 -3.14 31.07
C LYS A 16 42.66 -3.17 29.58
N LYS A 17 41.95 -4.20 29.11
CA LYS A 17 41.29 -4.20 27.79
C LYS A 17 40.32 -3.05 27.81
N GLU A 18 40.56 -2.03 27.01
CA GLU A 18 39.56 -1.00 26.69
C GLU A 18 38.31 -1.74 26.18
N LYS A 19 37.18 -1.46 26.82
CA LYS A 19 35.89 -1.96 26.33
C LYS A 19 35.66 -1.28 25.01
N LYS A 20 35.67 -2.04 23.92
CA LYS A 20 35.21 -1.56 22.61
C LYS A 20 33.77 -1.06 22.80
N VAL A 21 33.57 0.20 22.61
CA VAL A 21 32.24 0.81 22.54
C VAL A 21 31.72 0.51 21.14
N PHE A 22 30.70 -0.33 21.07
CA PHE A 22 30.04 -0.64 19.81
C PHE A 22 28.94 0.40 19.52
N PRO A 23 28.71 0.77 18.26
CA PRO A 23 27.66 1.70 17.88
C PRO A 23 26.30 1.15 18.29
N GLN A 24 25.42 2.04 18.73
CA GLN A 24 24.05 1.73 19.15
C GLN A 24 23.07 2.49 18.27
N PHE A 25 22.00 1.81 17.90
CA PHE A 25 20.93 2.34 17.06
C PHE A 25 19.57 2.07 17.70
N VAL A 26 18.59 2.89 17.32
CA VAL A 26 17.18 2.68 17.66
C VAL A 26 16.46 2.29 16.37
N GLY A 27 15.66 1.21 16.42
CA GLY A 27 14.94 0.75 15.26
C GLY A 27 13.78 -0.18 15.62
N LYS A 28 12.98 -0.54 14.61
CA LYS A 28 11.84 -1.45 14.76
C LYS A 28 12.22 -2.89 14.44
N VAL A 29 11.74 -3.82 15.26
CA VAL A 29 12.00 -5.26 15.13
C VAL A 29 11.11 -5.88 14.08
N GLN A 30 11.72 -6.51 13.09
CA GLN A 30 11.04 -7.43 12.16
C GLN A 30 11.50 -8.86 12.50
N MET A 31 10.61 -9.62 13.14
CA MET A 31 10.90 -11.00 13.56
C MET A 31 10.59 -12.00 12.44
N THR A 32 11.33 -13.10 12.42
CA THR A 32 11.08 -14.22 11.53
C THR A 32 10.49 -15.40 12.29
N ARG A 33 9.98 -16.37 11.57
CA ARG A 33 9.41 -17.60 12.13
C ARG A 33 10.41 -18.42 12.91
N GLU A 34 11.68 -18.34 12.56
CA GLU A 34 12.77 -19.07 13.25
C GLU A 34 13.25 -18.34 14.51
N GLY A 35 12.62 -17.19 14.87
CA GLY A 35 12.90 -16.43 16.08
C GLY A 35 14.10 -15.51 15.99
N TYR A 36 14.82 -15.41 14.87
CA TYR A 36 15.77 -14.32 14.65
C TYR A 36 15.05 -13.07 14.15
N ALA A 37 15.69 -11.94 14.29
CA ALA A 37 15.10 -10.66 13.95
C ALA A 37 16.02 -9.78 13.10
N PHE A 38 15.41 -8.86 12.34
CA PHE A 38 16.07 -7.72 11.72
C PHE A 38 15.61 -6.46 12.45
N VAL A 39 16.52 -5.60 12.82
CA VAL A 39 16.19 -4.28 13.37
C VAL A 39 16.36 -3.25 12.25
N ILE A 40 15.21 -2.73 11.78
CA ILE A 40 15.14 -1.72 10.74
C ILE A 40 15.39 -0.37 11.38
N ILE A 41 16.38 0.36 10.88
CA ILE A 41 16.81 1.66 11.40
C ILE A 41 16.35 2.73 10.40
N ASP A 42 15.59 3.72 10.87
CA ASP A 42 15.11 4.80 10.02
C ASP A 42 16.30 5.61 9.46
N GLY A 43 16.34 5.74 8.13
CA GLY A 43 17.39 6.49 7.42
C GLY A 43 18.68 5.72 7.13
N GLU A 44 18.74 4.43 7.48
CA GLU A 44 19.86 3.54 7.10
C GLU A 44 19.38 2.51 6.07
N ASP A 45 20.22 2.20 5.08
CA ASP A 45 19.90 1.19 4.06
C ASP A 45 20.10 -0.24 4.55
N ASP A 46 20.92 -0.47 5.60
CA ASP A 46 21.27 -1.78 6.13
C ASP A 46 20.61 -2.06 7.48
N ASP A 47 19.83 -3.13 7.56
CA ASP A 47 19.23 -3.65 8.78
C ASP A 47 20.26 -4.33 9.67
N VAL A 48 20.00 -4.38 10.98
CA VAL A 48 20.83 -5.14 11.94
C VAL A 48 20.23 -6.52 12.18
N PHE A 49 20.93 -7.57 11.78
CA PHE A 49 20.55 -8.95 12.07
C PHE A 49 20.78 -9.30 13.53
N VAL A 50 19.76 -9.85 14.19
CA VAL A 50 19.78 -10.27 15.60
C VAL A 50 19.39 -11.74 15.73
N LYS A 51 20.28 -12.57 16.26
CA LYS A 51 20.00 -14.00 16.50
C LYS A 51 18.90 -14.17 17.56
N ALA A 52 18.12 -15.24 17.49
CA ALA A 52 17.05 -15.55 18.44
C ALA A 52 17.49 -15.46 19.92
N SER A 53 18.68 -15.97 20.24
CA SER A 53 19.26 -15.91 21.61
C SER A 53 19.65 -14.49 22.07
N LYS A 54 19.62 -13.48 21.16
CA LYS A 54 20.05 -12.11 21.41
C LYS A 54 18.92 -11.09 21.27
N THR A 55 17.68 -11.51 21.03
CA THR A 55 16.50 -10.64 20.95
C THR A 55 16.09 -10.08 22.32
N ARG A 56 16.49 -10.75 23.40
CA ARG A 56 16.13 -10.39 24.80
C ARG A 56 14.63 -10.23 25.04
N GLY A 57 13.81 -11.03 24.37
CA GLY A 57 12.37 -10.96 24.48
C GLY A 57 11.71 -9.85 23.66
N ALA A 58 12.45 -9.21 22.76
CA ALA A 58 11.87 -8.33 21.77
C ALA A 58 11.05 -9.13 20.75
N LEU A 59 9.91 -8.58 20.37
CA LEU A 59 8.93 -9.17 19.46
C LEU A 59 8.75 -8.31 18.22
N HIS A 60 8.04 -8.84 17.22
CA HIS A 60 7.75 -8.12 15.97
C HIS A 60 7.03 -6.77 16.23
N GLY A 61 7.54 -5.71 15.65
CA GLY A 61 7.00 -4.37 15.78
C GLY A 61 7.49 -3.56 16.97
N ASP A 62 8.20 -4.18 17.92
CA ASP A 62 8.80 -3.47 19.06
C ASP A 62 9.83 -2.43 18.59
N THR A 63 9.87 -1.28 19.25
CA THR A 63 10.97 -0.32 19.10
C THR A 63 12.07 -0.66 20.11
N VAL A 64 13.26 -0.93 19.61
CA VAL A 64 14.39 -1.42 20.44
C VAL A 64 15.64 -0.58 20.26
N ARG A 65 16.49 -0.60 21.28
CA ARG A 65 17.89 -0.18 21.18
C ARG A 65 18.75 -1.42 20.90
N VAL A 66 19.46 -1.41 19.77
CA VAL A 66 20.34 -2.49 19.34
C VAL A 66 21.80 -2.03 19.34
N THR A 67 22.74 -2.88 19.74
CA THR A 67 24.18 -2.65 19.58
C THR A 67 24.72 -3.55 18.46
N VAL A 68 25.51 -2.97 17.56
CA VAL A 68 26.16 -3.73 16.50
C VAL A 68 27.42 -4.37 17.06
N THR A 69 27.43 -5.70 17.17
CA THR A 69 28.54 -6.47 17.74
C THR A 69 29.57 -6.92 16.70
N ARG A 70 29.18 -6.92 15.44
CA ARG A 70 30.03 -7.33 14.32
C ARG A 70 29.66 -6.56 13.04
N GLU A 71 30.61 -5.83 12.54
CA GLU A 71 30.53 -5.15 11.26
C GLU A 71 31.55 -5.82 10.32
N LYS A 72 31.10 -6.36 9.18
CA LYS A 72 31.97 -6.91 8.14
C LYS A 72 31.77 -6.10 6.89
N THR A 73 32.84 -5.71 6.24
CA THR A 73 32.88 -4.86 5.04
C THR A 73 32.07 -5.38 3.85
N ASP A 74 31.69 -6.67 3.83
CA ASP A 74 30.92 -7.31 2.76
C ASP A 74 29.76 -8.18 3.25
N LYS A 75 29.32 -8.04 4.52
CA LYS A 75 28.25 -8.87 5.09
C LYS A 75 27.41 -8.07 6.06
N ARG A 76 26.11 -8.44 6.16
CA ARG A 76 25.11 -7.93 7.10
C ARG A 76 25.70 -7.61 8.49
N ARG A 77 25.30 -6.47 9.05
CA ARG A 77 25.60 -6.07 10.43
C ARG A 77 24.98 -7.08 11.39
N GLU A 78 25.71 -7.66 12.32
CA GLU A 78 25.17 -8.52 13.39
C GLU A 78 25.12 -7.73 14.70
N GLY A 79 23.97 -7.82 15.41
CA GLY A 79 23.75 -7.08 16.64
C GLY A 79 23.11 -7.89 17.78
N GLU A 80 22.85 -7.19 18.88
CA GLU A 80 22.15 -7.67 20.07
C GLU A 80 21.23 -6.56 20.59
N VAL A 81 19.97 -6.91 20.90
CA VAL A 81 19.05 -5.97 21.55
C VAL A 81 19.56 -5.70 22.96
N ILE A 82 19.66 -4.41 23.32
CA ILE A 82 20.06 -3.98 24.67
C ILE A 82 18.83 -3.73 25.53
N GLU A 83 17.83 -3.07 24.94
CA GLU A 83 16.64 -2.54 25.61
C GLU A 83 15.46 -2.54 24.66
N ILE A 84 14.29 -2.88 25.17
CA ILE A 84 13.01 -2.65 24.51
C ILE A 84 12.53 -1.29 24.99
N ILE A 85 12.49 -0.31 24.07
CA ILE A 85 12.11 1.08 24.37
C ILE A 85 10.59 1.17 24.46
N GLU A 86 9.90 0.52 23.48
CA GLU A 86 8.45 0.54 23.37
C GLU A 86 7.95 -0.79 22.81
N ARG A 87 6.95 -1.38 23.47
CA ARG A 87 6.25 -2.56 22.96
C ARG A 87 5.29 -2.17 21.84
N SER A 88 5.22 -3.01 20.82
CA SER A 88 4.22 -2.83 19.78
C SER A 88 2.82 -3.02 20.36
N PRO A 89 1.87 -2.10 20.10
CA PRO A 89 0.47 -2.26 20.51
C PRO A 89 -0.28 -3.29 19.63
N ARG A 90 0.35 -3.79 18.56
CA ARG A 90 -0.28 -4.74 17.64
C ARG A 90 -0.53 -6.07 18.31
N PRO A 91 -1.77 -6.59 18.29
CA PRO A 91 -2.06 -7.91 18.82
C PRO A 91 -1.49 -9.00 17.91
N PHE A 92 -1.25 -10.16 18.48
CA PHE A 92 -0.90 -11.38 17.78
C PHE A 92 -2.14 -12.23 17.61
N ILE A 93 -2.33 -12.79 16.42
CA ILE A 93 -3.49 -13.62 16.07
C ILE A 93 -3.12 -15.09 16.19
N GLY A 94 -3.99 -15.85 16.85
CA GLY A 94 -3.82 -17.29 17.02
C GLY A 94 -5.10 -17.99 17.42
N ILE A 95 -4.99 -19.29 17.67
CA ILE A 95 -6.09 -20.14 18.11
C ILE A 95 -6.00 -20.35 19.62
N LEU A 96 -7.08 -20.05 20.33
CA LEU A 96 -7.19 -20.31 21.76
C LEU A 96 -7.23 -21.82 22.02
N HIS A 97 -6.31 -22.30 22.82
CA HIS A 97 -6.27 -23.68 23.32
C HIS A 97 -6.43 -23.71 24.84
N VAL A 98 -7.39 -24.48 25.32
CA VAL A 98 -7.63 -24.65 26.75
C VAL A 98 -7.63 -26.13 27.10
N VAL A 99 -6.78 -26.53 28.06
CA VAL A 99 -6.70 -27.90 28.57
C VAL A 99 -6.60 -27.86 30.10
N GLY A 100 -7.67 -28.25 30.78
CA GLY A 100 -7.78 -28.16 32.24
C GLY A 100 -7.61 -26.72 32.74
N ASN A 101 -6.60 -26.46 33.55
CA ASN A 101 -6.29 -25.12 34.09
C ASN A 101 -5.16 -24.40 33.34
N GLN A 102 -4.88 -24.78 32.12
CA GLN A 102 -3.87 -24.16 31.28
C GLN A 102 -4.51 -23.65 30.00
N ALA A 103 -4.15 -22.45 29.61
CA ALA A 103 -4.58 -21.85 28.37
C ALA A 103 -3.42 -21.17 27.67
N TRP A 104 -3.41 -21.29 26.38
CA TRP A 104 -2.46 -20.60 25.51
C TRP A 104 -3.08 -20.29 24.16
N VAL A 105 -2.54 -19.30 23.48
CA VAL A 105 -2.90 -18.96 22.11
C VAL A 105 -1.81 -19.52 21.20
N LEU A 106 -2.17 -20.49 20.37
CA LEU A 106 -1.26 -21.07 19.35
C LEU A 106 -1.11 -20.06 18.21
N MET A 107 0.11 -19.59 18.00
CA MET A 107 0.38 -18.54 17.03
C MET A 107 0.33 -19.03 15.58
N GLN A 108 -0.41 -18.32 14.75
CA GLN A 108 -0.49 -18.56 13.31
C GLN A 108 0.36 -17.57 12.50
N SER A 109 0.77 -16.48 13.11
CA SER A 109 1.58 -15.44 12.46
C SER A 109 3.00 -15.92 12.16
N ARG A 110 3.49 -15.62 10.95
CA ARG A 110 4.89 -15.85 10.57
C ARG A 110 5.88 -14.96 11.33
N PHE A 111 5.37 -13.94 12.02
CA PHE A 111 6.17 -12.97 12.77
C PHE A 111 6.20 -13.25 14.28
N MET A 112 5.48 -14.27 14.75
CA MET A 112 5.42 -14.66 16.16
C MET A 112 5.69 -16.17 16.29
N PRO A 113 6.95 -16.56 16.59
CA PRO A 113 7.34 -17.98 16.68
C PRO A 113 6.97 -18.61 18.01
N TYR A 114 6.40 -17.88 18.95
CA TYR A 114 6.14 -18.33 20.32
C TYR A 114 4.66 -18.25 20.64
N ASP A 115 4.11 -19.32 21.23
CA ASP A 115 2.73 -19.31 21.72
C ASP A 115 2.62 -18.42 22.97
N ILE A 116 1.46 -17.78 23.17
CA ILE A 116 1.23 -16.88 24.31
C ILE A 116 0.43 -17.61 25.38
N THR A 117 0.98 -17.70 26.59
CA THR A 117 0.29 -18.25 27.75
C THR A 117 -0.74 -17.26 28.29
N ILE A 118 -1.99 -17.70 28.45
CA ILE A 118 -3.10 -16.87 28.96
C ILE A 118 -3.46 -17.34 30.39
N PRO A 119 -3.35 -16.48 31.40
CA PRO A 119 -3.70 -16.83 32.76
C PRO A 119 -5.23 -16.90 32.94
N PHE A 120 -5.65 -17.85 33.80
CA PHE A 120 -7.00 -17.91 34.33
C PHE A 120 -7.10 -16.98 35.55
N THR A 121 -8.18 -16.30 35.74
CA THR A 121 -8.62 -15.53 36.90
C THR A 121 -7.58 -15.02 37.97
N GLU A 122 -8.12 -14.39 39.05
CA GLU A 122 -7.33 -13.69 40.09
C GLU A 122 -6.23 -14.51 40.81
N THR A 123 -6.40 -15.82 40.97
CA THR A 123 -5.41 -16.66 41.69
C THR A 123 -4.08 -16.79 40.96
N ASP A 124 -4.09 -16.86 39.66
CA ASP A 124 -2.86 -16.87 38.87
C ASP A 124 -2.27 -15.45 38.73
N ARG A 125 -3.15 -14.44 38.80
CA ARG A 125 -2.79 -13.01 38.83
C ARG A 125 -2.01 -12.64 40.09
N GLU A 126 -2.33 -13.19 41.25
CA GLU A 126 -1.56 -12.98 42.49
C GLU A 126 -0.15 -13.60 42.43
N ARG A 127 0.01 -14.76 41.81
CA ARG A 127 1.34 -15.33 41.53
C ARG A 127 2.14 -14.42 40.58
N TYR A 128 1.51 -13.88 39.59
CA TYR A 128 2.10 -12.95 38.62
C TYR A 128 2.51 -11.62 39.27
N ARG A 129 1.66 -11.02 40.12
CA ARG A 129 1.99 -9.80 40.89
C ARG A 129 3.18 -9.98 41.82
N ARG A 130 3.36 -11.11 42.49
CA ARG A 130 4.48 -11.34 43.37
C ARG A 130 5.85 -11.35 42.69
N HIS A 131 5.89 -11.66 41.40
CA HIS A 131 7.10 -11.56 40.60
C HIS A 131 7.36 -10.14 40.06
N LYS A 132 6.32 -9.30 39.85
CA LYS A 132 6.40 -7.94 39.29
C LYS A 132 6.81 -6.84 40.28
N VAL A 133 6.70 -7.08 41.59
CA VAL A 133 7.05 -6.08 42.66
C VAL A 133 8.52 -5.64 42.61
N ARG A 134 9.36 -6.17 41.74
CA ARG A 134 10.76 -5.76 41.58
C ARG A 134 11.09 -4.83 40.43
N SER A 135 10.12 -4.42 39.59
CA SER A 135 10.33 -3.40 38.55
C SER A 135 9.32 -2.28 38.69
N GLN A 136 9.80 -1.11 39.08
CA GLN A 136 8.99 0.09 39.25
C GLN A 136 8.48 0.65 37.95
N SER A 137 7.28 1.25 38.01
CA SER A 137 6.60 2.17 37.10
C SER A 137 5.89 1.59 35.89
N ALA A 138 4.64 1.21 36.09
CA ALA A 138 3.55 1.47 35.15
C ALA A 138 2.24 1.44 35.96
N ALA A 139 1.34 2.40 35.71
CA ALA A 139 0.04 2.46 36.35
C ALA A 139 -0.70 1.14 36.18
N GLU A 140 -1.19 0.58 37.28
CA GLU A 140 -1.89 -0.70 37.31
C GLU A 140 -3.25 -0.57 36.62
N PRO A 141 -3.61 -1.39 35.62
CA PRO A 141 -5.00 -1.61 35.27
C PRO A 141 -5.62 -2.35 36.46
N LYS A 142 -6.59 -1.73 37.10
CA LYS A 142 -7.31 -2.26 38.28
C LYS A 142 -8.32 -3.37 37.94
N ASP A 143 -8.33 -3.89 36.69
CA ASP A 143 -9.42 -4.72 36.18
C ASP A 143 -8.98 -6.06 35.55
N GLU A 144 -9.87 -7.03 35.62
CA GLU A 144 -9.78 -8.41 35.12
C GLU A 144 -9.79 -8.50 33.57
N THR A 145 -9.24 -7.51 32.89
CA THR A 145 -9.28 -7.37 31.42
C THR A 145 -8.47 -8.46 30.74
N GLY A 146 -9.10 -9.17 29.80
CA GLY A 146 -8.44 -10.10 28.89
C GLY A 146 -8.09 -11.48 29.45
N TYR A 147 -8.43 -11.78 30.72
CA TYR A 147 -8.22 -13.09 31.34
C TYR A 147 -9.45 -14.00 31.17
N LEU A 148 -9.20 -15.32 31.16
CA LEU A 148 -10.26 -16.31 31.01
C LEU A 148 -11.00 -16.55 32.34
N LYS A 149 -12.33 -16.42 32.34
CA LYS A 149 -13.20 -16.79 33.44
C LYS A 149 -14.11 -17.95 33.00
N PRO A 150 -14.01 -19.13 33.60
CA PRO A 150 -14.87 -20.25 33.24
C PRO A 150 -16.36 -19.94 33.44
N LEU A 151 -17.19 -20.19 32.44
CA LEU A 151 -18.65 -20.08 32.50
C LEU A 151 -19.34 -21.44 32.63
N GLY A 152 -18.61 -22.54 32.42
CA GLY A 152 -19.12 -23.90 32.26
C GLY A 152 -19.30 -24.29 30.78
N ASN A 153 -19.50 -25.61 30.55
CA ASN A 153 -19.66 -26.16 29.19
C ASN A 153 -18.52 -25.76 28.18
N GLU A 154 -17.29 -25.68 28.65
CA GLU A 154 -16.13 -25.29 27.86
C GLU A 154 -16.18 -23.87 27.30
N GLU A 155 -17.07 -23.01 27.82
CA GLU A 155 -17.12 -21.59 27.52
C GLU A 155 -16.38 -20.76 28.58
N TYR A 156 -15.78 -19.66 28.11
CA TYR A 156 -15.02 -18.72 28.90
C TYR A 156 -15.46 -17.30 28.61
N ALA A 157 -15.66 -16.51 29.67
CA ALA A 157 -15.82 -15.06 29.54
C ALA A 157 -14.46 -14.37 29.50
N ILE A 158 -14.37 -13.36 28.69
CA ILE A 158 -13.24 -12.44 28.60
C ILE A 158 -13.79 -11.03 28.75
N HIS A 159 -13.33 -10.30 29.76
CA HIS A 159 -13.73 -8.92 29.96
C HIS A 159 -12.82 -7.99 29.15
N LYS A 160 -13.39 -7.22 28.25
CA LYS A 160 -12.71 -6.14 27.53
C LYS A 160 -13.12 -4.81 28.18
N VAL A 161 -12.12 -4.03 28.61
CA VAL A 161 -12.31 -2.68 29.12
C VAL A 161 -11.84 -1.70 28.03
N PHE A 162 -12.64 -0.66 27.77
CA PHE A 162 -12.30 0.42 26.85
C PHE A 162 -12.62 1.77 27.49
N GLU A 163 -11.87 2.80 27.09
CA GLU A 163 -12.06 4.15 27.62
C GLU A 163 -13.30 4.80 26.99
N LEU A 164 -14.13 5.42 27.84
CA LEU A 164 -15.34 6.19 27.47
C LEU A 164 -15.09 7.70 27.63
N GLY A 165 -13.95 8.21 27.19
CA GLY A 165 -13.62 9.63 27.30
C GLY A 165 -13.64 10.14 28.75
N GLU A 166 -14.26 11.30 29.00
CA GLU A 166 -14.36 11.90 30.36
C GLU A 166 -15.29 11.11 31.32
N ASP A 167 -16.13 10.22 30.81
CA ASP A 167 -17.15 9.46 31.55
C ASP A 167 -16.62 8.12 32.13
N GLY A 168 -15.35 7.78 31.95
CA GLY A 168 -14.74 6.61 32.56
C GLY A 168 -14.52 5.44 31.59
N TYR A 169 -14.75 4.19 32.05
CA TYR A 169 -14.45 2.98 31.30
C TYR A 169 -15.72 2.17 31.02
N GLY A 170 -15.90 1.74 29.77
CA GLY A 170 -16.89 0.74 29.38
C GLY A 170 -16.35 -0.68 29.57
N ARG A 171 -17.27 -1.64 29.84
CA ARG A 171 -16.93 -3.06 29.93
C ARG A 171 -17.75 -3.86 28.93
N GLN A 172 -17.10 -4.72 28.19
CA GLN A 172 -17.73 -5.69 27.30
C GLN A 172 -17.29 -7.09 27.71
N GLU A 173 -18.24 -7.99 27.84
CA GLU A 173 -17.96 -9.42 28.03
C GLU A 173 -17.99 -10.11 26.67
N LEU A 174 -16.87 -10.69 26.29
CA LEU A 174 -16.72 -11.54 25.12
C LEU A 174 -16.77 -13.00 25.56
N LYS A 175 -17.39 -13.85 24.73
CA LYS A 175 -17.41 -15.31 24.96
C LYS A 175 -16.42 -15.99 24.03
N ALA A 176 -15.61 -16.89 24.60
CA ALA A 176 -14.65 -17.70 23.86
C ALA A 176 -14.78 -19.17 24.25
N ARG A 177 -14.37 -20.04 23.35
CA ARG A 177 -14.16 -21.46 23.59
C ARG A 177 -12.84 -21.93 22.98
N SER A 178 -12.33 -23.06 23.45
CA SER A 178 -11.14 -23.68 22.84
C SER A 178 -11.39 -23.94 21.35
N GLY A 179 -10.44 -23.58 20.52
CA GLY A 179 -10.53 -23.68 19.06
C GLY A 179 -10.86 -22.36 18.35
N MET A 180 -11.39 -21.35 19.05
CA MET A 180 -11.70 -20.06 18.43
C MET A 180 -10.44 -19.24 18.12
N LYS A 181 -10.53 -18.43 17.08
CA LYS A 181 -9.50 -17.45 16.70
C LYS A 181 -9.60 -16.21 17.58
N VAL A 182 -8.49 -15.80 18.16
CA VAL A 182 -8.44 -14.67 19.10
C VAL A 182 -7.26 -13.77 18.78
N ALA A 183 -7.37 -12.51 19.24
CA ALA A 183 -6.29 -11.53 19.23
C ALA A 183 -5.72 -11.41 20.66
N ALA A 184 -4.41 -11.54 20.82
CA ALA A 184 -3.75 -11.49 22.12
C ALA A 184 -2.55 -10.55 22.11
N VAL A 185 -2.29 -9.88 23.23
CA VAL A 185 -1.16 -8.99 23.45
C VAL A 185 -0.23 -9.61 24.50
N VAL A 186 1.07 -9.41 24.32
CA VAL A 186 2.08 -9.88 25.27
C VAL A 186 2.28 -8.84 26.38
N ASP A 187 2.09 -9.27 27.65
CA ASP A 187 2.30 -8.43 28.83
C ASP A 187 3.74 -8.52 29.34
N ASP A 188 4.26 -9.76 29.41
CA ASP A 188 5.59 -10.01 29.96
C ASP A 188 6.20 -11.29 29.39
N TRP A 189 7.52 -11.37 29.37
CA TRP A 189 8.26 -12.59 29.04
C TRP A 189 9.33 -12.89 30.08
N PRO A 190 9.01 -13.69 31.10
CA PRO A 190 9.95 -14.08 32.12
C PRO A 190 11.14 -14.85 31.55
N ARG A 191 12.36 -14.48 31.93
CA ARG A 191 13.63 -15.04 31.39
C ARG A 191 13.75 -16.58 31.46
N HIS A 192 12.97 -17.20 32.33
CA HIS A 192 13.01 -18.66 32.54
C HIS A 192 11.85 -19.39 31.85
N GLU A 193 10.96 -18.69 31.19
CA GLU A 193 9.83 -19.29 30.50
C GLU A 193 10.09 -19.38 29.00
N MET A 194 9.63 -20.48 28.42
CA MET A 194 9.78 -20.72 26.97
C MET A 194 8.80 -19.90 26.14
N SER A 195 7.67 -19.49 26.73
CA SER A 195 6.61 -18.74 26.10
C SER A 195 6.31 -17.44 26.85
N PRO A 196 6.00 -16.34 26.15
CA PRO A 196 5.53 -15.11 26.77
C PRO A 196 4.16 -15.31 27.40
N ARG A 197 3.83 -14.44 28.36
CA ARG A 197 2.50 -14.35 28.98
C ARG A 197 1.76 -13.14 28.41
N GLY A 198 0.45 -13.28 28.24
CA GLY A 198 -0.35 -12.20 27.70
C GLY A 198 -1.81 -12.33 28.06
N HIS A 199 -2.63 -11.48 27.44
CA HIS A 199 -4.07 -11.48 27.61
C HIS A 199 -4.77 -11.36 26.24
N ILE A 200 -6.02 -11.80 26.19
CA ILE A 200 -6.85 -11.73 24.99
C ILE A 200 -7.51 -10.34 24.94
N VAL A 201 -7.38 -9.66 23.80
CA VAL A 201 -7.98 -8.34 23.57
C VAL A 201 -9.23 -8.40 22.69
N ASP A 202 -9.39 -9.48 21.91
CA ASP A 202 -10.61 -9.71 21.12
C ASP A 202 -10.80 -11.18 20.78
N VAL A 203 -12.07 -11.57 20.57
CA VAL A 203 -12.47 -12.89 20.07
C VAL A 203 -13.03 -12.72 18.67
N LEU A 204 -12.34 -13.26 17.69
CA LEU A 204 -12.60 -12.99 16.28
C LEU A 204 -13.67 -13.93 15.69
N GLY A 205 -13.73 -15.19 16.16
CA GLY A 205 -14.72 -16.18 15.71
C GLY A 205 -14.13 -17.54 15.41
N GLU A 206 -14.86 -18.34 14.63
CA GLU A 206 -14.41 -19.67 14.20
C GLU A 206 -13.37 -19.57 13.07
N PRO A 207 -12.27 -20.32 13.13
CA PRO A 207 -11.27 -20.34 12.07
C PRO A 207 -11.86 -20.78 10.72
N GLY A 208 -11.48 -20.09 9.66
CA GLY A 208 -11.92 -20.41 8.29
C GLY A 208 -13.23 -19.72 7.88
N GLU A 209 -13.97 -19.10 8.80
CA GLU A 209 -15.06 -18.22 8.42
C GLU A 209 -14.52 -16.91 7.85
N ASN A 210 -15.10 -16.46 6.73
CA ASN A 210 -14.62 -15.27 6.03
C ASN A 210 -14.55 -14.03 6.94
N ASP A 211 -15.56 -13.76 7.73
CA ASP A 211 -15.58 -12.63 8.67
C ASP A 211 -14.46 -12.73 9.70
N THR A 212 -14.25 -13.92 10.26
CA THR A 212 -13.18 -14.19 11.21
C THR A 212 -11.81 -13.91 10.61
N GLU A 213 -11.57 -14.36 9.38
CA GLU A 213 -10.29 -14.18 8.72
C GLU A 213 -10.02 -12.72 8.32
N MET A 214 -11.03 -12.02 7.83
CA MET A 214 -10.90 -10.59 7.51
C MET A 214 -10.69 -9.73 8.77
N HIS A 215 -11.43 -10.01 9.86
CA HIS A 215 -11.18 -9.36 11.15
C HIS A 215 -9.81 -9.70 11.73
N ALA A 216 -9.33 -10.94 11.53
CA ALA A 216 -7.98 -11.33 11.93
C ALA A 216 -6.90 -10.52 11.21
N ILE A 217 -7.06 -10.28 9.91
CA ILE A 217 -6.15 -9.43 9.15
C ILE A 217 -6.18 -8.00 9.70
N LEU A 218 -7.35 -7.41 9.90
CA LEU A 218 -7.46 -6.06 10.45
C LEU A 218 -6.81 -5.95 11.83
N ALA A 219 -7.07 -6.91 12.71
CA ALA A 219 -6.48 -6.96 14.05
C ALA A 219 -4.95 -7.14 14.01
N GLU A 220 -4.40 -7.99 13.12
CA GLU A 220 -2.95 -8.17 12.93
C GLU A 220 -2.23 -6.84 12.62
N TYR A 221 -2.92 -5.94 11.91
CA TYR A 221 -2.40 -4.62 11.56
C TYR A 221 -2.84 -3.51 12.53
N ALA A 222 -3.48 -3.84 13.64
CA ALA A 222 -4.06 -2.88 14.59
C ALA A 222 -4.97 -1.84 13.92
N LEU A 223 -5.79 -2.32 12.98
CA LEU A 223 -6.78 -1.51 12.28
C LEU A 223 -8.15 -1.70 12.93
N PRO A 224 -8.83 -0.62 13.34
CA PRO A 224 -10.17 -0.71 13.89
C PRO A 224 -11.16 -1.10 12.80
N TYR A 225 -12.02 -2.06 13.08
CA TYR A 225 -13.04 -2.55 12.14
C TYR A 225 -14.48 -2.25 12.59
N ARG A 226 -14.63 -1.59 13.73
CA ARG A 226 -15.92 -1.10 14.25
C ARG A 226 -15.75 0.32 14.73
N PHE A 227 -16.82 1.10 14.69
CA PHE A 227 -16.89 2.38 15.38
C PHE A 227 -17.40 2.18 16.79
N GLU A 228 -16.84 2.92 17.73
CA GLU A 228 -17.38 2.98 19.07
C GLU A 228 -18.77 3.63 19.07
N SER A 229 -19.62 3.26 20.04
CA SER A 229 -21.01 3.73 20.12
C SER A 229 -21.10 5.25 20.18
N GLU A 230 -20.14 5.90 20.83
CA GLU A 230 -20.09 7.36 20.94
C GLU A 230 -19.91 8.02 19.57
N VAL A 231 -19.00 7.50 18.74
CA VAL A 231 -18.73 7.99 17.37
C VAL A 231 -19.95 7.76 16.47
N ALA A 232 -20.54 6.56 16.52
CA ALA A 232 -21.73 6.22 15.76
C ALA A 232 -22.92 7.13 16.13
N ASN A 233 -23.19 7.29 17.43
CA ASN A 233 -24.25 8.15 17.93
C ASN A 233 -24.02 9.64 17.59
N ALA A 234 -22.77 10.11 17.59
CA ALA A 234 -22.45 11.49 17.19
C ALA A 234 -22.76 11.70 15.71
N ALA A 235 -22.37 10.77 14.86
CA ALA A 235 -22.68 10.82 13.43
C ALA A 235 -24.19 10.78 13.18
N ASP A 236 -24.94 9.94 13.92
CA ASP A 236 -26.39 9.80 13.78
C ASP A 236 -27.18 11.07 14.19
N ARG A 237 -26.61 11.94 15.02
CA ARG A 237 -27.19 13.23 15.40
C ARG A 237 -27.05 14.32 14.35
N ILE A 238 -26.15 14.15 13.37
CA ILE A 238 -25.94 15.15 12.31
C ILE A 238 -27.18 15.20 11.42
N SER A 239 -27.74 16.41 11.21
CA SER A 239 -28.92 16.61 10.36
C SER A 239 -28.61 16.25 8.90
N GLU A 240 -29.61 15.69 8.23
CA GLU A 240 -29.58 15.42 6.79
C GLU A 240 -30.02 16.62 5.95
N ASP A 241 -30.74 17.57 6.55
CA ASP A 241 -31.29 18.73 5.86
C ASP A 241 -30.21 19.78 5.59
N ILE A 242 -30.16 20.26 4.37
CA ILE A 242 -29.36 21.42 3.98
C ILE A 242 -30.19 22.68 4.25
N THR A 243 -29.75 23.50 5.18
CA THR A 243 -30.45 24.72 5.60
C THR A 243 -30.03 25.93 4.78
N ALA A 244 -30.83 27.01 4.83
CA ALA A 244 -30.46 28.28 4.20
C ALA A 244 -29.15 28.87 4.74
N GLU A 245 -28.80 28.56 6.00
CA GLU A 245 -27.52 28.99 6.59
C GLU A 245 -26.33 28.22 6.00
N ASP A 246 -26.53 26.93 5.71
CA ASP A 246 -25.49 26.08 5.08
C ASP A 246 -25.19 26.54 3.64
N LEU A 247 -26.16 27.14 2.96
CA LEU A 247 -26.02 27.67 1.61
C LEU A 247 -25.34 29.06 1.58
N LYS A 248 -25.28 29.75 2.72
CA LYS A 248 -24.72 31.08 2.80
C LYS A 248 -23.23 31.11 2.45
N GLY A 249 -22.89 31.96 1.46
CA GLY A 249 -21.51 32.10 0.98
C GLY A 249 -21.03 31.00 0.05
N ARG A 250 -21.90 30.06 -0.32
CA ARG A 250 -21.62 29.03 -1.34
C ARG A 250 -22.00 29.52 -2.72
N LYS A 251 -21.22 29.18 -3.73
CA LYS A 251 -21.58 29.39 -5.13
C LYS A 251 -22.54 28.28 -5.56
N ASP A 252 -23.64 28.66 -6.20
CA ASP A 252 -24.69 27.75 -6.65
C ASP A 252 -24.34 27.14 -8.01
N PHE A 253 -24.30 25.82 -8.07
CA PHE A 253 -24.05 25.00 -9.25
C PHE A 253 -25.22 24.02 -9.52
N ARG A 254 -26.36 24.16 -8.84
CA ARG A 254 -27.49 23.24 -8.98
C ARG A 254 -28.10 23.19 -10.38
N ASP A 255 -27.99 24.30 -11.11
CA ASP A 255 -28.46 24.44 -12.50
C ASP A 255 -27.35 24.14 -13.55
N VAL A 256 -26.17 23.66 -13.11
CA VAL A 256 -25.06 23.32 -14.01
C VAL A 256 -24.97 21.81 -14.13
N LEU A 257 -24.99 21.29 -15.36
CA LEU A 257 -24.89 19.87 -15.66
C LEU A 257 -23.76 19.23 -14.89
N THR A 258 -24.09 18.30 -13.99
CA THR A 258 -23.14 17.67 -13.06
C THR A 258 -23.39 16.17 -12.98
N PHE A 259 -22.33 15.35 -12.97
CA PHE A 259 -22.43 13.90 -12.88
C PHE A 259 -21.19 13.29 -12.20
N THR A 260 -21.34 12.06 -11.72
CA THR A 260 -20.23 11.24 -11.17
C THR A 260 -19.90 10.06 -12.09
N ILE A 261 -18.65 9.56 -12.04
CA ILE A 261 -18.19 8.33 -12.72
C ILE A 261 -17.37 7.50 -11.72
N ASP A 262 -17.93 6.39 -11.26
CA ASP A 262 -17.41 5.60 -10.15
C ASP A 262 -17.44 4.09 -10.46
N PRO A 263 -16.81 3.22 -9.61
CA PRO A 263 -17.06 1.78 -9.68
C PRO A 263 -18.54 1.45 -9.51
N ALA A 264 -19.00 0.38 -10.14
CA ALA A 264 -20.43 -0.01 -10.12
C ALA A 264 -20.96 -0.26 -8.70
N ASP A 265 -20.12 -0.78 -7.82
CA ASP A 265 -20.40 -1.12 -6.42
C ASP A 265 -20.12 0.00 -5.41
N ALA A 266 -19.58 1.15 -5.86
CA ALA A 266 -19.30 2.30 -4.98
C ALA A 266 -20.59 2.90 -4.36
N LYS A 267 -20.46 3.36 -3.12
CA LYS A 267 -21.53 4.04 -2.34
C LYS A 267 -21.08 5.41 -1.82
N ASP A 268 -19.78 5.65 -1.74
CA ASP A 268 -19.10 6.82 -1.21
C ASP A 268 -18.53 7.68 -2.35
N PHE A 269 -19.40 8.43 -3.01
CA PHE A 269 -19.02 9.28 -4.14
C PHE A 269 -18.33 10.56 -3.61
N ASP A 270 -17.00 10.58 -3.67
CA ASP A 270 -16.18 11.70 -3.21
C ASP A 270 -16.23 12.89 -4.19
N ASP A 271 -16.33 12.63 -5.50
CA ASP A 271 -16.15 13.62 -6.56
C ASP A 271 -17.22 13.58 -7.63
N ALA A 272 -17.49 14.76 -8.19
CA ALA A 272 -18.37 14.97 -9.34
C ALA A 272 -17.75 15.98 -10.30
N LEU A 273 -18.06 15.84 -11.58
CA LEU A 273 -17.66 16.79 -12.62
C LEU A 273 -18.87 17.59 -13.12
N SER A 274 -18.74 18.92 -13.18
CA SER A 274 -19.69 19.75 -13.90
C SER A 274 -19.12 20.28 -15.21
N PHE A 275 -19.99 20.52 -16.16
CA PHE A 275 -19.62 20.99 -17.50
C PHE A 275 -20.56 22.05 -18.04
N LYS A 276 -19.98 23.15 -18.59
CA LYS A 276 -20.74 24.21 -19.27
C LYS A 276 -19.92 24.75 -20.43
N LYS A 277 -20.56 24.90 -21.58
CA LYS A 277 -20.01 25.64 -22.75
C LYS A 277 -20.19 27.13 -22.53
N LEU A 278 -19.11 27.92 -22.67
CA LEU A 278 -19.14 29.36 -22.51
C LEU A 278 -19.29 30.06 -23.86
N GLU A 279 -19.84 31.27 -23.86
CA GLU A 279 -20.07 32.09 -25.09
C GLU A 279 -18.78 32.40 -25.86
N ASN A 280 -17.64 32.47 -25.15
CA ASN A 280 -16.32 32.72 -25.75
C ASN A 280 -15.69 31.47 -26.41
N GLY A 281 -16.42 30.35 -26.46
CA GLY A 281 -15.95 29.07 -27.01
C GLY A 281 -15.06 28.25 -26.09
N ASN A 282 -14.82 28.70 -24.87
CA ASN A 282 -14.18 27.94 -23.81
C ASN A 282 -15.18 27.04 -23.08
N TYR A 283 -14.68 26.24 -22.16
CA TYR A 283 -15.47 25.37 -21.26
C TYR A 283 -15.25 25.76 -19.82
N GLU A 284 -16.32 25.86 -19.02
CA GLU A 284 -16.26 25.85 -17.59
C GLU A 284 -16.36 24.37 -17.13
N VAL A 285 -15.36 23.91 -16.41
CA VAL A 285 -15.29 22.57 -15.85
C VAL A 285 -15.14 22.69 -14.35
N GLY A 286 -16.11 22.18 -13.59
CA GLY A 286 -16.04 22.09 -12.14
C GLY A 286 -15.62 20.70 -11.70
N VAL A 287 -14.71 20.64 -10.72
CA VAL A 287 -14.36 19.46 -9.95
C VAL A 287 -14.92 19.70 -8.57
N HIS A 288 -15.99 19.00 -8.22
CA HIS A 288 -16.74 19.17 -6.98
C HIS A 288 -16.45 18.01 -6.05
N ILE A 289 -15.96 18.32 -4.85
CA ILE A 289 -15.56 17.34 -3.85
C ILE A 289 -16.48 17.46 -2.66
N ALA A 290 -16.91 16.34 -2.09
CA ALA A 290 -17.74 16.27 -0.90
C ALA A 290 -17.20 17.16 0.23
N ASP A 291 -17.99 18.10 0.75
CA ASP A 291 -17.56 19.01 1.85
C ASP A 291 -17.70 18.31 3.20
N VAL A 292 -16.92 17.27 3.42
CA VAL A 292 -16.90 16.50 4.68
C VAL A 292 -16.64 17.41 5.87
N THR A 293 -15.81 18.43 5.69
CA THR A 293 -15.43 19.38 6.75
C THR A 293 -16.55 20.33 7.16
N HIS A 294 -17.65 20.35 6.42
CA HIS A 294 -18.88 20.99 6.84
C HIS A 294 -19.53 20.23 8.00
N TYR A 295 -19.55 18.93 7.93
CA TYR A 295 -20.20 18.04 8.90
C TYR A 295 -19.27 17.65 10.06
N VAL A 296 -18.01 17.35 9.78
CA VAL A 296 -17.00 16.91 10.76
C VAL A 296 -16.15 18.10 11.18
N LYS A 297 -16.37 18.58 12.41
CA LYS A 297 -15.65 19.75 12.92
C LYS A 297 -14.32 19.36 13.56
N PRO A 298 -13.28 20.21 13.48
CA PRO A 298 -11.99 19.93 14.11
C PRO A 298 -12.11 19.64 15.60
N GLY A 299 -11.60 18.48 16.03
CA GLY A 299 -11.52 18.07 17.44
C GLY A 299 -12.80 17.46 18.01
N ASP A 300 -13.88 17.33 17.23
CA ASP A 300 -15.05 16.55 17.67
C ASP A 300 -14.73 15.04 17.72
N VAL A 301 -15.64 14.24 18.26
CA VAL A 301 -15.42 12.80 18.42
C VAL A 301 -15.27 12.06 17.10
N VAL A 302 -15.98 12.49 16.04
CA VAL A 302 -15.88 11.90 14.70
C VAL A 302 -14.57 12.29 14.05
N ASP A 303 -14.11 13.53 14.25
CA ASP A 303 -12.81 14.00 13.74
C ASP A 303 -11.63 13.27 14.37
N LYS A 304 -11.67 13.08 15.69
CA LYS A 304 -10.63 12.32 16.41
C LYS A 304 -10.54 10.87 15.92
N GLU A 305 -11.68 10.24 15.67
CA GLU A 305 -11.74 8.89 15.10
C GLU A 305 -11.20 8.86 13.67
N ALA A 306 -11.60 9.82 12.83
CA ALA A 306 -11.10 9.96 11.46
C ALA A 306 -9.58 10.21 11.41
N GLU A 307 -9.04 11.05 12.32
CA GLU A 307 -7.62 11.27 12.49
C GLU A 307 -6.91 9.97 12.89
N ALA A 308 -7.41 9.24 13.88
CA ALA A 308 -6.83 7.98 14.35
C ALA A 308 -6.81 6.91 13.25
N ARG A 309 -7.87 6.80 12.44
CA ARG A 309 -7.93 5.89 11.28
C ARG A 309 -7.02 6.34 10.15
N GLY A 310 -6.94 7.63 9.89
CA GLY A 310 -6.14 8.26 8.84
C GLY A 310 -6.62 8.01 7.42
N THR A 311 -7.18 6.84 7.13
CA THR A 311 -7.71 6.44 5.83
C THR A 311 -8.71 5.29 5.94
N SER A 312 -9.60 5.14 4.96
CA SER A 312 -10.39 3.91 4.79
C SER A 312 -9.49 2.75 4.37
N VAL A 313 -9.90 1.53 4.72
CA VAL A 313 -9.17 0.29 4.41
C VAL A 313 -10.02 -0.57 3.50
N TYR A 314 -9.47 -0.97 2.36
CA TYR A 314 -10.15 -1.76 1.34
C TYR A 314 -9.65 -3.19 1.38
N LEU A 315 -10.45 -4.11 1.91
CA LEU A 315 -10.18 -5.54 1.80
C LEU A 315 -10.85 -6.09 0.52
N VAL A 316 -10.62 -7.34 0.22
CA VAL A 316 -11.14 -7.96 -1.01
C VAL A 316 -12.68 -7.94 -1.05
N ASP A 317 -13.33 -8.18 0.07
CA ASP A 317 -14.78 -8.38 0.20
C ASP A 317 -15.52 -7.21 0.87
N ARG A 318 -14.78 -6.26 1.45
CA ARG A 318 -15.37 -5.16 2.23
C ARG A 318 -14.48 -3.95 2.34
N THR A 319 -15.12 -2.80 2.62
CA THR A 319 -14.45 -1.57 3.00
C THR A 319 -14.65 -1.31 4.48
N VAL A 320 -13.57 -1.00 5.20
CA VAL A 320 -13.62 -0.46 6.55
C VAL A 320 -13.48 1.06 6.43
N PRO A 321 -14.56 1.82 6.56
CA PRO A 321 -14.56 3.24 6.25
C PRO A 321 -13.83 4.07 7.32
N MET A 322 -13.26 5.21 6.91
CA MET A 322 -12.69 6.20 7.81
C MET A 322 -13.75 6.93 8.63
N LEU A 323 -14.92 7.15 8.06
CA LEU A 323 -16.05 7.85 8.65
C LEU A 323 -17.23 6.90 8.83
N PRO A 324 -18.14 7.10 9.82
CA PRO A 324 -19.38 6.34 9.94
C PRO A 324 -20.22 6.35 8.67
N GLU A 325 -20.92 5.24 8.40
CA GLU A 325 -21.64 5.03 7.13
C GLU A 325 -22.66 6.13 6.81
N LYS A 326 -23.32 6.72 7.83
CA LYS A 326 -24.23 7.86 7.63
C LYS A 326 -23.52 9.04 6.96
N LEU A 327 -22.25 9.28 7.29
CA LEU A 327 -21.46 10.34 6.68
C LEU A 327 -20.95 9.91 5.29
N CYS A 328 -20.24 8.77 5.21
CA CYS A 328 -19.55 8.39 3.97
C CYS A 328 -20.52 7.96 2.85
N ASN A 329 -21.60 7.24 3.15
CA ASN A 329 -22.50 6.68 2.13
C ASN A 329 -23.75 7.55 1.88
N LYS A 330 -24.03 8.56 2.74
CA LYS A 330 -25.28 9.31 2.68
C LYS A 330 -25.07 10.82 2.64
N LEU A 331 -24.65 11.44 3.76
CA LEU A 331 -24.55 12.90 3.86
C LEU A 331 -23.52 13.49 2.90
N CYS A 332 -22.30 12.93 2.90
CA CYS A 332 -21.21 13.45 2.10
C CYS A 332 -21.21 12.90 0.67
N SER A 333 -21.68 11.69 0.45
CA SER A 333 -21.69 11.04 -0.87
C SER A 333 -22.50 11.85 -1.89
N LEU A 334 -21.88 12.18 -3.04
CA LEU A 334 -22.46 12.99 -4.12
C LEU A 334 -23.45 12.18 -4.97
N ARG A 335 -24.48 11.66 -4.32
CA ARG A 335 -25.49 10.79 -4.92
C ARG A 335 -26.29 11.50 -6.00
N PRO A 336 -26.71 10.79 -7.05
CA PRO A 336 -27.53 11.37 -8.12
C PRO A 336 -28.91 11.81 -7.59
N HIS A 337 -29.42 12.88 -8.18
CA HIS A 337 -30.72 13.49 -7.91
C HIS A 337 -30.88 14.02 -6.46
N GLU A 338 -29.76 14.40 -5.85
CA GLU A 338 -29.72 15.01 -4.52
C GLU A 338 -28.90 16.31 -4.55
N GLU A 339 -29.33 17.31 -3.74
CA GLU A 339 -28.50 18.48 -3.45
C GLU A 339 -27.38 18.09 -2.49
N LYS A 340 -26.16 18.52 -2.78
CA LYS A 340 -24.98 18.21 -1.95
C LYS A 340 -24.09 19.43 -1.75
N LEU A 341 -23.56 19.55 -0.55
CA LEU A 341 -22.55 20.54 -0.21
C LEU A 341 -21.18 20.06 -0.67
N THR A 342 -20.48 20.90 -1.42
CA THR A 342 -19.18 20.55 -1.98
C THR A 342 -18.15 21.65 -1.74
N PHE A 343 -16.88 21.28 -1.85
CA PHE A 343 -15.75 22.18 -2.01
C PHE A 343 -15.17 21.97 -3.41
N SER A 344 -15.10 23.02 -4.20
CA SER A 344 -14.91 22.89 -5.64
C SER A 344 -13.67 23.62 -6.15
N ALA A 345 -13.08 23.03 -7.18
CA ALA A 345 -12.10 23.66 -8.06
C ALA A 345 -12.76 23.83 -9.45
N VAL A 346 -12.95 25.08 -9.86
CA VAL A 346 -13.62 25.41 -11.14
C VAL A 346 -12.62 26.02 -12.08
N PHE A 347 -12.60 25.56 -13.32
CA PHE A 347 -11.63 25.94 -14.35
C PHE A 347 -12.34 26.46 -15.61
N GLU A 348 -11.90 27.59 -16.10
CA GLU A 348 -12.17 27.94 -17.50
C GLU A 348 -11.05 27.36 -18.36
N MET A 349 -11.42 26.52 -19.32
CA MET A 349 -10.49 25.77 -20.17
C MET A 349 -10.75 26.01 -21.63
N THR A 350 -9.68 26.25 -22.40
CA THR A 350 -9.82 26.28 -23.86
C THR A 350 -10.07 24.87 -24.42
N PRO A 351 -10.63 24.73 -25.65
CA PRO A 351 -10.76 23.42 -26.32
C PRO A 351 -9.42 22.65 -26.46
N LEU A 352 -8.28 23.34 -26.36
CA LEU A 352 -6.93 22.73 -26.37
C LEU A 352 -6.45 22.28 -24.98
N GLY A 353 -7.29 22.36 -23.93
CA GLY A 353 -6.96 21.97 -22.57
C GLY A 353 -5.94 22.90 -21.90
N ARG A 354 -5.97 24.21 -22.21
CA ARG A 354 -5.23 25.25 -21.49
C ARG A 354 -6.16 25.91 -20.49
N ILE A 355 -5.76 26.00 -19.25
CA ILE A 355 -6.47 26.73 -18.19
C ILE A 355 -6.32 28.24 -18.46
N VAL A 356 -7.43 28.94 -18.50
CA VAL A 356 -7.53 30.40 -18.67
C VAL A 356 -7.67 31.07 -17.30
N SER A 357 -8.59 30.54 -16.49
CA SER A 357 -8.83 30.99 -15.12
C SER A 357 -9.18 29.82 -14.22
N GLN A 358 -9.05 30.02 -12.90
CA GLN A 358 -9.42 29.04 -11.88
C GLN A 358 -10.04 29.73 -10.68
N TRP A 359 -10.94 29.03 -10.00
CA TRP A 359 -11.58 29.46 -8.78
C TRP A 359 -11.71 28.29 -7.81
N PHE A 360 -11.52 28.56 -6.50
CA PHE A 360 -11.69 27.59 -5.44
C PHE A 360 -12.65 28.11 -4.39
N GLY A 361 -13.55 27.28 -3.91
CA GLY A 361 -14.49 27.69 -2.86
C GLY A 361 -15.58 26.66 -2.60
N LYS A 362 -16.38 26.96 -1.59
CA LYS A 362 -17.53 26.11 -1.24
C LYS A 362 -18.68 26.33 -2.20
N THR A 363 -19.34 25.24 -2.58
CA THR A 363 -20.44 25.22 -3.56
C THR A 363 -21.59 24.37 -3.05
N VAL A 364 -22.72 24.46 -3.71
CA VAL A 364 -23.83 23.52 -3.66
C VAL A 364 -24.06 23.02 -5.08
N ILE A 365 -24.22 21.73 -5.25
CA ILE A 365 -24.48 21.07 -6.53
C ILE A 365 -25.78 20.25 -6.46
N TYR A 366 -26.29 19.91 -7.63
CA TYR A 366 -27.27 18.85 -7.86
C TYR A 366 -26.67 17.88 -8.87
N SER A 367 -26.55 16.61 -8.53
CA SER A 367 -25.98 15.62 -9.42
C SER A 367 -27.06 15.07 -10.36
N ASP A 368 -26.95 15.32 -11.66
CA ASP A 368 -27.95 14.93 -12.66
C ASP A 368 -27.88 13.45 -12.99
N PHE A 369 -26.67 12.85 -12.93
CA PHE A 369 -26.47 11.46 -13.32
C PHE A 369 -25.29 10.81 -12.60
N ARG A 370 -25.34 9.47 -12.43
CA ARG A 370 -24.24 8.67 -11.93
C ARG A 370 -23.91 7.60 -12.97
N PHE A 371 -22.65 7.56 -13.43
CA PHE A 371 -22.12 6.51 -14.29
C PHE A 371 -21.31 5.49 -13.51
N ALA A 372 -21.43 4.22 -13.89
CA ALA A 372 -20.35 3.28 -13.71
C ALA A 372 -19.24 3.51 -14.75
N TYR A 373 -17.98 3.15 -14.45
CA TYR A 373 -16.87 3.30 -15.40
C TYR A 373 -17.15 2.63 -16.75
N GLU A 374 -17.81 1.48 -16.75
CA GLU A 374 -18.15 0.71 -17.93
C GLU A 374 -19.18 1.45 -18.81
N GLU A 375 -20.14 2.15 -18.21
CA GLU A 375 -21.16 2.92 -18.92
C GLU A 375 -20.56 4.17 -19.58
N ALA A 376 -19.74 4.92 -18.83
CA ALA A 376 -19.02 6.06 -19.38
C ALA A 376 -18.05 5.63 -20.50
N GLN A 377 -17.41 4.47 -20.35
CA GLN A 377 -16.52 3.90 -21.35
C GLN A 377 -17.28 3.54 -22.65
N ALA A 378 -18.47 2.95 -22.53
CA ALA A 378 -19.29 2.61 -23.69
C ALA A 378 -19.66 3.88 -24.50
N ILE A 379 -19.95 5.01 -23.81
CA ILE A 379 -20.20 6.30 -24.50
C ILE A 379 -18.94 6.79 -25.22
N ILE A 380 -17.77 6.69 -24.56
CA ILE A 380 -16.49 7.12 -25.16
C ILE A 380 -16.15 6.29 -26.40
N GLU A 381 -16.31 4.97 -26.35
CA GLU A 381 -16.03 4.05 -27.46
C GLU A 381 -17.00 4.23 -28.64
N ALA A 382 -18.29 4.47 -28.36
CA ALA A 382 -19.30 4.71 -29.41
C ALA A 382 -19.17 6.12 -30.02
N GLY A 383 -18.59 7.07 -29.31
CA GLY A 383 -18.40 8.43 -29.75
C GLY A 383 -19.74 9.18 -30.01
N PRO A 384 -19.81 10.14 -30.94
CA PRO A 384 -21.01 10.97 -31.18
C PRO A 384 -22.27 10.20 -31.63
N LYS A 385 -22.13 8.91 -31.93
CA LYS A 385 -23.24 8.02 -32.31
C LYS A 385 -23.73 7.17 -31.14
N ALA A 386 -23.25 7.44 -29.92
CA ALA A 386 -23.64 6.69 -28.74
C ALA A 386 -25.15 6.77 -28.49
N SER A 387 -25.87 5.67 -28.61
CA SER A 387 -27.22 5.55 -28.10
C SER A 387 -27.13 4.85 -26.74
N HIS A 388 -27.28 5.61 -25.65
CA HIS A 388 -27.37 5.05 -24.32
C HIS A 388 -28.75 5.36 -23.77
N GLU A 389 -29.52 4.33 -23.47
CA GLU A 389 -30.88 4.47 -22.98
C GLU A 389 -30.89 5.22 -21.63
N GLY A 390 -31.73 6.23 -21.49
CA GLY A 390 -31.83 7.00 -20.22
C GLY A 390 -30.81 8.13 -20.04
N VAL A 391 -29.83 8.31 -20.93
CA VAL A 391 -28.83 9.40 -20.83
C VAL A 391 -29.12 10.50 -21.84
N ALA A 392 -29.32 11.75 -21.38
CA ALA A 392 -29.54 12.91 -22.23
C ALA A 392 -28.32 13.19 -23.13
N GLU A 393 -28.59 13.70 -24.37
CA GLU A 393 -27.51 14.01 -25.33
C GLU A 393 -26.47 15.02 -24.78
N GLU A 394 -26.91 15.97 -23.96
CA GLU A 394 -26.03 16.97 -23.34
C GLU A 394 -25.02 16.33 -22.41
N ILE A 395 -25.41 15.26 -21.68
CA ILE A 395 -24.53 14.54 -20.79
C ILE A 395 -23.49 13.73 -21.59
N LYS A 396 -23.92 13.07 -22.68
CA LYS A 396 -23.03 12.34 -23.58
C LYS A 396 -21.99 13.26 -24.21
N ASP A 397 -22.45 14.43 -24.72
CA ASP A 397 -21.58 15.46 -25.27
C ASP A 397 -20.53 15.92 -24.21
N ALA A 398 -20.96 16.13 -22.97
CA ALA A 398 -20.08 16.53 -21.88
C ALA A 398 -19.01 15.46 -21.61
N VAL A 399 -19.39 14.19 -21.51
CA VAL A 399 -18.44 13.06 -21.31
C VAL A 399 -17.41 13.02 -22.46
N LEU A 400 -17.83 13.14 -23.71
CA LEU A 400 -16.93 13.10 -24.86
C LEU A 400 -15.96 14.30 -24.88
N ILE A 401 -16.45 15.51 -24.58
CA ILE A 401 -15.59 16.71 -24.52
C ILE A 401 -14.59 16.60 -23.35
N LEU A 402 -15.06 16.20 -22.17
CA LEU A 402 -14.21 16.03 -21.00
C LEU A 402 -13.14 14.97 -21.23
N ASN A 403 -13.48 13.83 -21.87
CA ASN A 403 -12.50 12.83 -22.28
C ASN A 403 -11.46 13.40 -23.26
N GLY A 404 -11.90 14.23 -24.21
CA GLY A 404 -10.99 14.93 -25.12
C GLY A 404 -10.04 15.89 -24.39
N LEU A 405 -10.49 16.58 -23.35
CA LEU A 405 -9.67 17.44 -22.49
C LEU A 405 -8.71 16.63 -21.63
N ALA A 406 -9.18 15.58 -20.98
CA ALA A 406 -8.37 14.66 -20.16
C ALA A 406 -7.23 14.03 -20.98
N SER A 407 -7.52 13.57 -22.21
CA SER A 407 -6.49 13.05 -23.12
C SER A 407 -5.37 14.07 -23.42
N LYS A 408 -5.72 15.36 -23.53
CA LYS A 408 -4.74 16.44 -23.74
C LYS A 408 -3.92 16.73 -22.48
N LEU A 409 -4.57 16.71 -21.30
CA LEU A 409 -3.88 16.85 -20.00
C LEU A 409 -2.90 15.70 -19.79
N ARG A 410 -3.33 14.47 -20.01
CA ARG A 410 -2.50 13.26 -19.92
C ARG A 410 -1.27 13.33 -20.83
N LYS A 411 -1.47 13.68 -22.11
CA LYS A 411 -0.36 13.88 -23.06
C LYS A 411 0.65 14.92 -22.60
N LYS A 412 0.18 16.04 -22.02
CA LYS A 412 1.06 17.08 -21.47
C LYS A 412 1.86 16.57 -20.27
N ARG A 413 1.24 15.81 -19.37
CA ARG A 413 1.87 15.23 -18.19
C ARG A 413 2.99 14.27 -18.56
N PHE A 414 2.74 13.33 -19.47
CA PHE A 414 3.79 12.42 -19.95
C PHE A 414 4.90 13.12 -20.73
N ALA A 415 4.57 14.15 -21.50
CA ALA A 415 5.58 14.99 -22.16
C ALA A 415 6.44 15.78 -21.16
N ALA A 416 5.92 16.07 -19.97
CA ALA A 416 6.67 16.70 -18.89
C ALA A 416 7.58 15.72 -18.12
N GLY A 417 7.42 14.39 -18.30
CA GLY A 417 8.26 13.37 -17.71
C GLY A 417 7.55 12.50 -16.66
N ALA A 418 6.22 12.50 -16.60
CA ALA A 418 5.50 11.53 -15.76
C ALA A 418 5.87 10.10 -16.17
N ILE A 419 5.95 9.20 -15.19
CA ILE A 419 6.30 7.81 -15.41
C ILE A 419 5.01 7.00 -15.52
N SER A 420 4.92 6.12 -16.53
CA SER A 420 3.82 5.18 -16.69
C SER A 420 4.27 3.80 -16.24
N PHE A 421 3.70 3.33 -15.14
CA PHE A 421 3.75 1.92 -14.78
C PHE A 421 2.45 1.27 -15.29
N ASP A 422 2.60 0.22 -16.08
CA ASP A 422 1.47 -0.44 -16.79
C ASP A 422 1.17 -1.82 -16.18
N ARG A 423 1.57 -2.01 -14.89
CA ARG A 423 1.37 -3.29 -14.21
C ARG A 423 -0.12 -3.56 -14.01
N PRO A 424 -0.62 -4.73 -14.47
CA PRO A 424 -2.01 -5.10 -14.28
C PRO A 424 -2.35 -5.24 -12.80
N GLU A 425 -3.45 -4.63 -12.40
CA GLU A 425 -4.04 -4.82 -11.06
C GLU A 425 -4.91 -6.08 -11.09
N MET A 426 -4.54 -7.09 -10.30
CA MET A 426 -5.33 -8.30 -10.18
C MET A 426 -6.45 -8.09 -9.16
N LYS A 427 -7.67 -8.42 -9.55
CA LYS A 427 -8.86 -8.42 -8.69
C LYS A 427 -9.33 -9.85 -8.43
N VAL A 428 -9.78 -10.07 -7.22
CA VAL A 428 -10.41 -11.33 -6.81
C VAL A 428 -11.90 -11.10 -6.69
N GLU A 429 -12.67 -11.86 -7.45
CA GLU A 429 -14.12 -11.88 -7.33
C GLU A 429 -14.53 -12.90 -6.29
N VAL A 430 -15.43 -12.53 -5.39
CA VAL A 430 -15.92 -13.39 -4.30
C VAL A 430 -17.42 -13.60 -4.40
N ASP A 431 -17.91 -14.76 -3.93
CA ASP A 431 -19.33 -15.04 -3.79
C ASP A 431 -19.93 -14.35 -2.55
N GLU A 432 -21.23 -14.52 -2.32
CA GLU A 432 -21.96 -13.95 -1.17
C GLU A 432 -21.41 -14.44 0.19
N ALA A 433 -20.76 -15.61 0.22
CA ALA A 433 -20.09 -16.14 1.40
C ALA A 433 -18.64 -15.66 1.55
N GLY A 434 -18.19 -14.75 0.66
CA GLY A 434 -16.82 -14.22 0.63
C GLY A 434 -15.79 -15.20 0.08
N ARG A 435 -16.16 -16.32 -0.55
CA ARG A 435 -15.23 -17.28 -1.13
C ARG A 435 -14.77 -16.82 -2.53
N PRO A 436 -13.49 -16.93 -2.86
CA PRO A 436 -12.97 -16.49 -4.14
C PRO A 436 -13.46 -17.42 -5.27
N VAL A 437 -14.15 -16.85 -6.26
CA VAL A 437 -14.69 -17.59 -7.42
C VAL A 437 -13.90 -17.34 -8.70
N ASN A 438 -13.27 -16.16 -8.81
CA ASN A 438 -12.51 -15.78 -10.01
C ASN A 438 -11.36 -14.83 -9.66
N VAL A 439 -10.31 -14.86 -10.49
CA VAL A 439 -9.19 -13.91 -10.44
C VAL A 439 -9.00 -13.35 -11.84
N TYR A 440 -9.14 -12.03 -11.97
CA TYR A 440 -9.08 -11.36 -13.26
C TYR A 440 -8.23 -10.09 -13.22
N GLN A 441 -7.75 -9.70 -14.39
CA GLN A 441 -7.00 -8.47 -14.55
C GLN A 441 -7.95 -7.29 -14.76
N LYS A 442 -7.83 -6.27 -13.91
CA LYS A 442 -8.54 -5.00 -14.09
C LYS A 442 -7.84 -4.18 -15.17
N VAL A 443 -8.58 -3.85 -16.22
CA VAL A 443 -8.07 -3.01 -17.32
C VAL A 443 -8.48 -1.57 -17.09
N THR A 444 -7.50 -0.68 -17.00
CA THR A 444 -7.72 0.77 -16.92
C THR A 444 -7.95 1.32 -18.32
N LYS A 445 -9.08 2.02 -18.53
CA LYS A 445 -9.51 2.58 -19.81
C LYS A 445 -9.68 4.11 -19.77
N GLU A 446 -10.15 4.68 -20.87
CA GLU A 446 -10.30 6.13 -21.05
C GLU A 446 -11.20 6.78 -19.99
N ALA A 447 -12.30 6.13 -19.58
CA ALA A 447 -13.19 6.64 -18.54
C ALA A 447 -12.48 6.78 -17.19
N ASN A 448 -11.57 5.85 -16.86
CA ASN A 448 -10.73 5.94 -15.66
C ASN A 448 -9.74 7.11 -15.77
N TRP A 449 -9.09 7.26 -16.95
CA TRP A 449 -8.16 8.36 -17.18
C TRP A 449 -8.85 9.72 -17.20
N LEU A 450 -10.13 9.79 -17.62
CA LEU A 450 -10.92 11.01 -17.56
C LEU A 450 -10.99 11.54 -16.12
N ILE A 451 -11.45 10.72 -15.19
CA ILE A 451 -11.56 11.09 -13.78
C ILE A 451 -10.16 11.34 -13.19
N GLU A 452 -9.19 10.45 -13.40
CA GLU A 452 -7.81 10.61 -12.94
C GLU A 452 -7.25 12.00 -13.30
N GLU A 453 -7.33 12.42 -14.56
CA GLU A 453 -6.70 13.67 -15.00
C GLU A 453 -7.38 14.91 -14.42
N PHE A 454 -8.71 14.92 -14.21
CA PHE A 454 -9.38 16.04 -13.54
C PHE A 454 -9.11 16.06 -12.04
N MET A 455 -9.02 14.90 -11.38
CA MET A 455 -8.60 14.82 -9.97
C MET A 455 -7.14 15.27 -9.81
N LEU A 456 -6.24 14.85 -10.69
CA LEU A 456 -4.85 15.31 -10.72
C LEU A 456 -4.77 16.82 -10.97
N LEU A 457 -5.63 17.36 -11.85
CA LEU A 457 -5.70 18.79 -12.13
C LEU A 457 -6.09 19.57 -10.87
N ALA A 458 -7.17 19.18 -10.19
CA ALA A 458 -7.64 19.84 -8.96
C ALA A 458 -6.56 19.78 -7.86
N ASN A 459 -6.03 18.59 -7.58
CA ASN A 459 -4.99 18.36 -6.60
C ASN A 459 -3.76 19.25 -6.83
N ARG A 460 -3.26 19.28 -8.07
CA ARG A 460 -2.09 20.08 -8.44
C ARG A 460 -2.34 21.57 -8.29
N THR A 461 -3.48 22.06 -8.80
CA THR A 461 -3.77 23.50 -8.84
C THR A 461 -4.08 24.05 -7.45
N VAL A 462 -4.72 23.28 -6.57
CA VAL A 462 -4.91 23.64 -5.16
C VAL A 462 -3.54 23.75 -4.45
N ALA A 463 -2.65 22.79 -4.65
CA ALA A 463 -1.30 22.85 -4.06
C ALA A 463 -0.50 24.04 -4.58
N GLU A 464 -0.54 24.31 -5.88
CA GLU A 464 0.13 25.45 -6.51
C GLU A 464 -0.41 26.78 -6.00
N PHE A 465 -1.74 26.91 -5.88
CA PHE A 465 -2.41 28.11 -5.40
C PHE A 465 -1.92 28.50 -3.98
N VAL A 466 -1.87 27.55 -3.04
CA VAL A 466 -1.40 27.82 -1.69
C VAL A 466 0.11 28.08 -1.66
N ALA A 467 0.91 27.28 -2.36
CA ALA A 467 2.37 27.42 -2.43
C ALA A 467 2.82 28.75 -3.05
N THR A 468 2.04 29.33 -3.95
CA THR A 468 2.33 30.62 -4.61
C THR A 468 1.72 31.83 -3.89
N GLY A 469 1.17 31.64 -2.69
CA GLY A 469 0.61 32.71 -1.85
C GLY A 469 -0.81 33.09 -2.23
N CYS A 470 -1.62 32.12 -2.65
CA CYS A 470 -3.03 32.28 -2.97
C CYS A 470 -3.29 33.29 -4.12
N LYS A 471 -2.47 33.22 -5.18
CA LYS A 471 -2.63 34.03 -6.39
C LYS A 471 -3.33 33.28 -7.51
N GLY A 472 -4.13 33.97 -8.30
CA GLY A 472 -4.83 33.42 -9.46
C GLY A 472 -3.86 33.04 -10.61
N VAL A 473 -4.38 32.30 -11.61
CA VAL A 473 -3.63 31.95 -12.82
C VAL A 473 -3.24 33.21 -13.59
N GLY A 474 -1.95 33.38 -13.90
CA GLY A 474 -1.44 34.53 -14.67
C GLY A 474 -0.94 35.71 -13.85
N GLU A 475 -1.14 35.75 -12.53
CA GLU A 475 -0.56 36.77 -11.67
C GLU A 475 0.90 36.48 -11.37
N THR A 476 1.81 37.25 -11.92
CA THR A 476 3.24 37.21 -11.57
C THR A 476 3.47 37.74 -10.15
N PRO A 477 4.33 37.14 -9.33
CA PRO A 477 4.72 37.71 -8.05
C PRO A 477 5.36 39.09 -8.26
N GLU A 478 4.88 40.09 -7.54
CA GLU A 478 5.59 41.36 -7.50
C GLU A 478 7.05 41.14 -7.08
N LYS A 479 7.98 41.69 -7.87
CA LYS A 479 9.41 41.64 -7.54
C LYS A 479 9.63 42.28 -6.17
N GLY A 480 9.92 41.46 -5.15
CA GLY A 480 10.25 41.93 -3.80
C GLY A 480 9.39 41.40 -2.66
N ALA A 481 8.19 40.90 -2.90
CA ALA A 481 7.37 40.27 -1.88
C ALA A 481 7.57 38.76 -1.90
N ARG A 482 8.57 38.24 -1.19
CA ARG A 482 8.53 36.86 -0.70
C ARG A 482 7.41 36.82 0.35
N LYS A 483 6.16 36.69 -0.07
CA LYS A 483 5.13 36.22 0.83
C LYS A 483 5.54 34.79 1.23
N GLN A 484 5.76 34.58 2.53
CA GLN A 484 6.03 33.27 3.07
C GLN A 484 4.91 32.34 2.65
N ALA A 485 5.24 31.21 2.02
CA ALA A 485 4.29 30.16 1.74
C ALA A 485 3.64 29.74 3.05
N LYS A 486 2.29 29.64 3.06
CA LYS A 486 1.56 29.18 4.24
C LYS A 486 1.81 27.68 4.43
N THR A 487 1.76 27.21 5.67
CA THR A 487 1.81 25.79 6.01
C THR A 487 0.72 25.03 5.25
N PHE A 488 1.09 23.97 4.57
CA PHE A 488 0.14 23.19 3.79
C PHE A 488 0.53 21.70 3.81
N VAL A 489 -0.40 20.82 3.49
CA VAL A 489 -0.17 19.38 3.39
C VAL A 489 0.07 19.05 1.92
N TYR A 490 1.27 18.58 1.60
CA TYR A 490 1.64 18.12 0.28
C TYR A 490 1.70 16.59 0.22
N ARG A 491 1.44 16.03 -0.94
CA ARG A 491 1.76 14.64 -1.28
C ARG A 491 3.07 14.65 -2.06
N VAL A 492 4.15 14.28 -1.41
CA VAL A 492 5.49 14.36 -1.98
C VAL A 492 6.00 12.99 -2.41
N HIS A 493 6.79 12.98 -3.48
CA HIS A 493 7.46 11.79 -3.99
C HIS A 493 8.86 12.19 -4.46
N ASP A 494 9.86 11.77 -3.72
CA ASP A 494 11.25 12.11 -3.96
C ASP A 494 11.80 11.47 -5.24
N GLU A 495 12.90 12.00 -5.74
CA GLU A 495 13.65 11.40 -6.84
C GLU A 495 14.21 10.03 -6.44
N PRO A 496 14.40 9.10 -7.39
CA PRO A 496 15.00 7.79 -7.13
C PRO A 496 16.41 7.90 -6.57
N ASN A 497 16.77 6.95 -5.71
CA ASN A 497 18.15 6.82 -5.23
C ASN A 497 19.08 6.44 -6.39
N GLN A 498 20.18 7.20 -6.57
CA GLN A 498 21.12 7.03 -7.68
C GLN A 498 21.81 5.65 -7.66
N GLU A 499 22.14 5.11 -6.49
CA GLU A 499 22.74 3.78 -6.36
C GLU A 499 21.81 2.68 -6.83
N LYS A 500 20.52 2.81 -6.50
CA LYS A 500 19.48 1.87 -6.97
C LYS A 500 19.26 1.98 -8.48
N VAL A 501 19.34 3.19 -9.03
CA VAL A 501 19.28 3.41 -10.50
C VAL A 501 20.48 2.77 -11.20
N GLU A 502 21.67 2.84 -10.62
CA GLU A 502 22.87 2.19 -11.17
C GLU A 502 22.74 0.67 -11.13
N SER A 503 22.22 0.13 -10.02
CA SER A 503 21.92 -1.32 -9.90
C SER A 503 20.92 -1.76 -10.97
N LEU A 504 19.85 -0.97 -11.19
CA LEU A 504 18.90 -1.23 -12.28
C LEU A 504 19.56 -1.20 -13.65
N ARG A 505 20.45 -0.22 -13.88
CA ARG A 505 21.21 -0.10 -15.16
C ARG A 505 22.06 -1.34 -15.44
N ASN A 506 22.74 -1.84 -14.42
CA ASN A 506 23.53 -3.07 -14.53
C ASN A 506 22.65 -4.28 -14.82
N PHE A 507 21.52 -4.39 -14.12
CA PHE A 507 20.56 -5.48 -14.32
C PHE A 507 20.01 -5.51 -15.76
N ILE A 508 19.48 -4.40 -16.27
CA ILE A 508 18.89 -4.35 -17.60
C ILE A 508 19.92 -4.60 -18.72
N GLY A 509 21.21 -4.33 -18.41
CA GLY A 509 22.33 -4.66 -19.29
C GLY A 509 22.42 -6.14 -19.61
N ASN A 510 22.03 -7.02 -18.69
CA ASN A 510 22.01 -8.48 -18.90
C ASN A 510 21.01 -8.90 -19.99
N PHE A 511 19.93 -8.12 -20.19
CA PHE A 511 18.92 -8.35 -21.24
C PHE A 511 19.24 -7.60 -22.54
N GLY A 512 20.35 -6.85 -22.58
CA GLY A 512 20.76 -6.08 -23.75
C GLY A 512 20.13 -4.69 -23.87
N TYR A 513 19.39 -4.25 -22.83
CA TYR A 513 18.91 -2.88 -22.74
C TYR A 513 20.02 -1.94 -22.26
N ARG A 514 19.90 -0.67 -22.60
CA ARG A 514 20.85 0.35 -22.17
C ARG A 514 20.10 1.58 -21.69
N MET A 515 20.45 2.02 -20.52
CA MET A 515 20.01 3.27 -19.93
C MET A 515 21.22 4.22 -19.90
N GLY A 516 21.07 5.43 -20.46
CA GLY A 516 22.13 6.43 -20.48
C GLY A 516 22.51 6.91 -19.08
N PRO A 517 23.68 7.56 -18.93
CA PRO A 517 24.00 8.21 -17.68
C PRO A 517 22.97 9.31 -17.39
N THR A 518 22.53 9.39 -16.15
CA THR A 518 21.51 10.32 -15.69
C THR A 518 22.04 11.13 -14.51
N THR A 519 21.81 12.44 -14.54
CA THR A 519 22.30 13.38 -13.52
C THR A 519 21.19 13.95 -12.66
N ASN A 520 19.93 13.80 -13.10
CA ASN A 520 18.76 14.35 -12.43
C ASN A 520 17.52 13.49 -12.68
N GLY A 521 16.48 13.66 -11.85
CA GLY A 521 15.25 12.88 -11.92
C GLY A 521 14.53 12.94 -13.28
N LYS A 522 14.58 14.08 -13.98
CA LYS A 522 13.91 14.21 -15.27
C LYS A 522 14.58 13.36 -16.37
N GLU A 523 15.89 13.22 -16.33
CA GLU A 523 16.62 12.32 -17.23
C GLU A 523 16.32 10.87 -16.91
N ILE A 524 16.26 10.52 -15.60
CA ILE A 524 15.88 9.18 -15.15
C ILE A 524 14.46 8.82 -15.65
N SER A 525 13.47 9.70 -15.48
CA SER A 525 12.10 9.47 -15.96
C SER A 525 12.04 9.21 -17.46
N LYS A 526 12.79 9.98 -18.23
CA LYS A 526 12.85 9.86 -19.71
C LYS A 526 13.46 8.51 -20.12
N GLU A 527 14.56 8.13 -19.49
CA GLU A 527 15.23 6.86 -19.75
C GLU A 527 14.36 5.67 -19.35
N LEU A 528 13.67 5.74 -18.19
CA LEU A 528 12.72 4.72 -17.74
C LEU A 528 11.55 4.58 -18.71
N ASN A 529 10.91 5.67 -19.12
CA ASN A 529 9.81 5.62 -20.10
C ASN A 529 10.29 5.04 -21.45
N SER A 530 11.52 5.34 -21.85
CA SER A 530 12.12 4.76 -23.06
C SER A 530 12.41 3.26 -22.90
N LEU A 531 12.86 2.86 -21.72
CA LEU A 531 13.09 1.46 -21.36
C LEU A 531 11.77 0.66 -21.36
N PHE A 532 10.72 1.17 -20.71
CA PHE A 532 9.41 0.52 -20.72
C PHE A 532 8.83 0.37 -22.12
N ALA A 533 8.94 1.42 -22.94
CA ALA A 533 8.49 1.34 -24.33
C ALA A 533 9.32 0.33 -25.17
N ALA A 534 10.60 0.13 -24.86
CA ALA A 534 11.47 -0.84 -25.53
C ALA A 534 11.24 -2.29 -25.04
N ALA A 535 10.91 -2.46 -23.77
CA ALA A 535 10.67 -3.77 -23.15
C ALA A 535 9.21 -4.24 -23.26
N LYS A 536 8.29 -3.37 -23.68
CA LYS A 536 6.87 -3.70 -23.80
C LYS A 536 6.69 -4.96 -24.65
N ASP A 537 5.79 -5.84 -24.21
CA ASP A 537 5.51 -7.14 -24.87
C ASP A 537 6.69 -8.13 -24.88
N THR A 538 7.67 -7.96 -24.00
CA THR A 538 8.76 -8.93 -23.83
C THR A 538 8.62 -9.67 -22.48
N PRO A 539 9.12 -10.90 -22.35
CA PRO A 539 9.02 -11.68 -21.11
C PRO A 539 9.66 -10.99 -19.90
N GLU A 540 10.70 -10.18 -20.11
CA GLU A 540 11.42 -9.45 -19.09
C GLU A 540 10.73 -8.15 -18.65
N TYR A 541 9.65 -7.72 -19.31
CA TYR A 541 8.95 -6.46 -19.00
C TYR A 541 8.57 -6.35 -17.52
N ASN A 542 7.88 -7.37 -16.98
CA ASN A 542 7.44 -7.39 -15.60
C ASN A 542 8.60 -7.28 -14.61
N ALA A 543 9.72 -7.95 -14.89
CA ALA A 543 10.92 -7.89 -14.06
C ALA A 543 11.57 -6.51 -14.08
N ILE A 544 11.67 -5.91 -15.27
CA ILE A 544 12.22 -4.55 -15.45
C ILE A 544 11.34 -3.53 -14.73
N GLU A 545 10.02 -3.63 -14.88
CA GLU A 545 9.06 -2.73 -14.24
C GLU A 545 9.13 -2.85 -12.71
N LEU A 546 9.13 -4.08 -12.18
CA LEU A 546 9.22 -4.34 -10.74
C LEU A 546 10.50 -3.78 -10.12
N LEU A 547 11.65 -3.99 -10.77
CA LEU A 547 12.93 -3.45 -10.28
C LEU A 547 12.97 -1.93 -10.42
N SER A 548 12.43 -1.37 -11.51
CA SER A 548 12.29 0.08 -11.66
C SER A 548 11.46 0.68 -10.54
N LEU A 549 10.34 0.04 -10.18
CA LEU A 549 9.51 0.47 -9.05
C LEU A 549 10.27 0.43 -7.72
N ARG A 550 11.12 -0.58 -7.50
CA ARG A 550 11.95 -0.69 -6.28
C ARG A 550 13.05 0.38 -6.19
N THR A 551 13.41 1.04 -7.29
CA THR A 551 14.33 2.18 -7.27
C THR A 551 13.65 3.46 -6.79
N MET A 552 12.31 3.53 -6.87
CA MET A 552 11.54 4.71 -6.50
C MET A 552 11.47 4.89 -4.98
N ALA A 553 11.47 6.14 -4.54
CA ALA A 553 11.09 6.49 -3.19
C ALA A 553 9.60 6.19 -2.95
N LYS A 554 9.19 6.05 -1.70
CA LYS A 554 7.76 5.98 -1.35
C LYS A 554 7.19 7.40 -1.26
N ALA A 555 6.01 7.60 -1.84
CA ALA A 555 5.27 8.85 -1.64
C ALA A 555 4.80 8.95 -0.18
N ARG A 556 4.79 10.16 0.38
CA ARG A 556 4.34 10.45 1.75
C ARG A 556 3.64 11.80 1.83
N TYR A 557 2.96 12.04 2.93
CA TYR A 557 2.47 13.38 3.26
C TYR A 557 3.54 14.17 4.00
N ASP A 558 3.71 15.45 3.66
CA ASP A 558 4.72 16.32 4.24
C ASP A 558 4.25 17.78 4.18
N THR A 559 4.70 18.61 5.10
CA THR A 559 4.47 20.06 5.03
C THR A 559 5.52 20.77 4.16
N GLU A 560 6.60 20.10 3.81
CA GLU A 560 7.60 20.59 2.88
C GLU A 560 7.29 20.13 1.45
N ASN A 561 7.24 21.08 0.52
CA ASN A 561 7.00 20.75 -0.87
C ASN A 561 8.29 20.29 -1.56
N LEU A 562 8.40 19.00 -1.82
CA LEU A 562 9.47 18.40 -2.60
C LEU A 562 9.05 18.11 -4.06
N GLY A 563 7.77 18.37 -4.37
CA GLY A 563 7.16 17.95 -5.63
C GLY A 563 6.77 16.47 -5.63
N HIS A 564 6.24 16.01 -6.76
CA HIS A 564 5.87 14.62 -6.96
C HIS A 564 6.54 14.05 -8.21
N TYR A 565 7.67 13.38 -8.00
CA TYR A 565 8.53 12.88 -9.08
C TYR A 565 7.78 12.02 -10.10
N GLY A 566 7.08 10.97 -9.66
CA GLY A 566 6.38 10.05 -10.56
C GLY A 566 5.31 10.71 -11.43
N LEU A 567 4.67 11.80 -10.95
CA LEU A 567 3.67 12.56 -11.70
C LEU A 567 4.27 13.73 -12.50
N ALA A 568 5.54 14.04 -12.31
CA ALA A 568 6.22 15.22 -12.87
C ALA A 568 5.55 16.55 -12.45
N PHE A 569 5.03 16.63 -11.22
CA PHE A 569 4.40 17.81 -10.67
C PHE A 569 5.34 18.54 -9.69
N LYS A 570 5.44 19.85 -9.84
CA LYS A 570 6.19 20.70 -8.91
C LYS A 570 5.46 20.92 -7.58
N TYR A 571 4.13 20.94 -7.61
CA TYR A 571 3.25 21.08 -6.46
C TYR A 571 2.18 20.00 -6.58
N TYR A 572 1.94 19.25 -5.49
CA TYR A 572 0.91 18.26 -5.47
C TYR A 572 0.39 18.03 -4.05
N THR A 573 -0.91 17.87 -3.92
CA THR A 573 -1.60 17.51 -2.68
C THR A 573 -2.69 16.51 -2.97
N HIS A 574 -3.32 15.98 -1.94
CA HIS A 574 -4.57 15.27 -2.04
C HIS A 574 -5.71 16.18 -1.52
N PHE A 575 -6.69 16.44 -2.38
CA PHE A 575 -7.85 17.28 -2.11
C PHE A 575 -9.16 16.58 -2.45
N THR A 576 -9.10 15.55 -3.28
CA THR A 576 -10.25 15.01 -4.02
C THR A 576 -10.94 13.82 -3.36
N SER A 577 -10.54 13.38 -2.15
CA SER A 577 -11.18 12.23 -1.50
C SER A 577 -11.25 12.35 0.04
N PRO A 578 -11.95 13.36 0.59
CA PRO A 578 -12.02 13.61 2.04
C PRO A 578 -12.90 12.61 2.79
N ILE A 579 -13.79 11.86 2.13
CA ILE A 579 -14.59 10.80 2.76
C ILE A 579 -13.68 9.66 3.25
N ARG A 580 -12.62 9.37 2.49
CA ARG A 580 -11.75 8.20 2.72
C ARG A 580 -10.30 8.51 3.06
N ARG A 581 -9.87 9.78 3.07
CA ARG A 581 -8.52 10.18 3.44
C ARG A 581 -8.52 11.41 4.34
N TYR A 582 -7.96 11.29 5.53
CA TYR A 582 -7.86 12.40 6.48
C TYR A 582 -6.99 13.57 5.98
N PRO A 583 -5.88 13.35 5.25
CA PRO A 583 -5.13 14.45 4.64
C PRO A 583 -5.94 15.39 3.75
N ASP A 584 -6.92 14.87 3.02
CA ASP A 584 -7.82 15.69 2.19
C ASP A 584 -8.70 16.59 3.06
N MET A 585 -9.18 16.09 4.22
CA MET A 585 -9.90 16.91 5.19
C MET A 585 -9.00 18.03 5.75
N MET A 586 -7.72 17.73 6.06
CA MET A 586 -6.75 18.74 6.47
C MET A 586 -6.56 19.82 5.40
N VAL A 587 -6.45 19.40 4.13
CA VAL A 587 -6.30 20.31 2.98
C VAL A 587 -7.55 21.17 2.80
N HIS A 588 -8.75 20.61 2.92
CA HIS A 588 -10.01 21.36 2.84
C HIS A 588 -10.07 22.45 3.91
N ARG A 589 -9.72 22.13 5.16
CA ARG A 589 -9.71 23.07 6.28
C ARG A 589 -8.70 24.21 6.06
N LEU A 590 -7.46 23.86 5.72
CA LEU A 590 -6.41 24.85 5.44
C LEU A 590 -6.77 25.75 4.26
N LEU A 591 -7.29 25.18 3.18
CA LEU A 591 -7.69 25.94 2.00
C LEU A 591 -8.84 26.91 2.32
N ALA A 592 -9.86 26.46 3.08
CA ALA A 592 -10.97 27.32 3.48
C ALA A 592 -10.49 28.50 4.34
N ASP A 593 -9.65 28.23 5.33
CA ASP A 593 -9.06 29.28 6.17
C ASP A 593 -8.23 30.28 5.37
N TYR A 594 -7.46 29.81 4.39
CA TYR A 594 -6.60 30.67 3.57
C TYR A 594 -7.38 31.49 2.53
N LEU A 595 -8.47 30.94 2.02
CA LEU A 595 -9.42 31.69 1.16
C LEU A 595 -10.13 32.82 1.95
N ALA A 596 -10.42 32.58 3.24
CA ALA A 596 -10.96 33.58 4.15
C ALA A 596 -9.91 34.60 4.65
N GLY A 597 -8.65 34.49 4.22
CA GLY A 597 -7.57 35.39 4.63
C GLY A 597 -6.90 35.03 5.96
N GLY A 598 -7.19 33.86 6.54
CA GLY A 598 -6.65 33.39 7.79
C GLY A 598 -5.11 33.31 7.82
N PRO A 599 -4.48 33.27 9.01
CA PRO A 599 -3.04 33.16 9.17
C PRO A 599 -2.52 31.79 8.75
N SER A 600 -1.18 31.67 8.61
CA SER A 600 -0.57 30.36 8.40
C SER A 600 -0.77 29.45 9.62
N ALA A 601 -1.18 28.21 9.39
CA ALA A 601 -1.31 27.20 10.44
C ALA A 601 0.06 26.84 11.06
N ARG A 602 0.05 26.24 12.26
CA ARG A 602 1.25 25.79 12.96
C ARG A 602 1.85 24.58 12.27
N LYS A 603 3.06 24.73 11.74
CA LYS A 603 3.75 23.69 10.97
C LYS A 603 3.93 22.40 11.77
N GLU A 604 4.38 22.48 13.01
CA GLU A 604 4.68 21.33 13.87
C GLU A 604 3.47 20.43 14.14
N THR A 605 2.26 21.02 14.14
CA THR A 605 1.02 20.24 14.26
C THR A 605 0.78 19.39 13.01
N TYR A 606 0.90 20.02 11.84
CA TYR A 606 0.67 19.34 10.58
C TYR A 606 1.80 18.35 10.20
N ASP A 607 3.05 18.60 10.65
CA ASP A 607 4.14 17.63 10.51
C ASP A 607 3.80 16.29 11.19
N LYS A 608 3.25 16.36 12.42
CA LYS A 608 2.81 15.16 13.15
C LYS A 608 1.66 14.44 12.46
N LEU A 609 0.66 15.20 12.02
CA LEU A 609 -0.50 14.66 11.31
C LEU A 609 -0.11 14.03 9.96
N CYS A 610 0.80 14.65 9.21
CA CYS A 610 1.33 14.12 7.95
C CYS A 610 2.08 12.79 8.17
N LYS A 611 2.93 12.72 9.21
CA LYS A 611 3.63 11.50 9.58
C LYS A 611 2.64 10.39 9.94
N HIS A 612 1.68 10.67 10.83
CA HIS A 612 0.65 9.73 11.23
C HIS A 612 -0.16 9.22 10.02
N ALA A 613 -0.66 10.13 9.17
CA ALA A 613 -1.43 9.74 7.99
C ALA A 613 -0.61 8.86 7.02
N SER A 614 0.68 9.14 6.83
CA SER A 614 1.57 8.33 6.00
C SER A 614 1.77 6.92 6.59
N GLU A 615 1.93 6.82 7.91
CA GLU A 615 2.04 5.53 8.60
C GLU A 615 0.74 4.71 8.49
N ARG A 616 -0.42 5.36 8.66
CA ARG A 616 -1.73 4.70 8.51
C ARG A 616 -1.98 4.21 7.09
N GLU A 617 -1.60 4.99 6.08
CA GLU A 617 -1.69 4.59 4.67
C GLU A 617 -0.86 3.33 4.38
N ILE A 618 0.38 3.26 4.90
CA ILE A 618 1.23 2.07 4.73
C ILE A 618 0.58 0.85 5.35
N VAL A 619 0.06 0.98 6.57
CA VAL A 619 -0.59 -0.12 7.29
C VAL A 619 -1.88 -0.58 6.57
N ALA A 620 -2.70 0.36 6.07
CA ALA A 620 -3.90 0.05 5.30
C ALA A 620 -3.56 -0.72 4.01
N ALA A 621 -2.54 -0.28 3.27
CA ALA A 621 -2.09 -0.97 2.05
C ALA A 621 -1.47 -2.35 2.34
N GLU A 622 -0.85 -2.56 3.51
CA GLU A 622 -0.36 -3.88 3.92
C GLU A 622 -1.51 -4.82 4.26
N ALA A 623 -2.56 -4.35 4.93
CA ALA A 623 -3.76 -5.12 5.22
C ALA A 623 -4.52 -5.51 3.93
N GLU A 624 -4.68 -4.58 2.99
CA GLU A 624 -5.25 -4.83 1.67
C GLU A 624 -4.49 -5.95 0.94
N ARG A 625 -3.16 -5.83 0.83
CA ARG A 625 -2.31 -6.86 0.21
C ARG A 625 -2.40 -8.20 0.94
N SER A 626 -2.52 -8.18 2.27
CA SER A 626 -2.68 -9.39 3.09
C SER A 626 -4.02 -10.08 2.80
N SER A 627 -5.11 -9.32 2.62
CA SER A 627 -6.43 -9.86 2.28
C SER A 627 -6.46 -10.45 0.87
N ILE A 628 -5.86 -9.75 -0.11
CA ILE A 628 -5.72 -10.26 -1.48
C ILE A 628 -4.92 -11.57 -1.45
N LYS A 629 -3.78 -11.59 -0.76
CA LYS A 629 -2.95 -12.79 -0.67
C LYS A 629 -3.67 -13.96 0.01
N TYR A 630 -4.45 -13.69 1.05
CA TYR A 630 -5.29 -14.71 1.70
C TYR A 630 -6.27 -15.32 0.68
N LYS A 631 -7.01 -14.48 -0.05
CA LYS A 631 -7.98 -14.93 -1.05
C LYS A 631 -7.35 -15.64 -2.25
N LEU A 632 -6.16 -15.24 -2.68
CA LEU A 632 -5.42 -15.94 -3.71
C LEU A 632 -4.96 -17.34 -3.27
N VAL A 633 -4.51 -17.47 -2.01
CA VAL A 633 -4.15 -18.79 -1.44
C VAL A 633 -5.38 -19.68 -1.27
N GLU A 634 -6.52 -19.10 -0.84
CA GLU A 634 -7.81 -19.78 -0.75
C GLU A 634 -8.26 -20.28 -2.14
N PHE A 635 -8.19 -19.44 -3.16
CA PHE A 635 -8.49 -19.77 -4.56
C PHE A 635 -7.63 -20.93 -5.11
N MET A 636 -6.42 -21.07 -4.58
CA MET A 636 -5.49 -22.13 -5.03
C MET A 636 -5.59 -23.44 -4.25
N GLN A 637 -6.44 -23.53 -3.21
CA GLN A 637 -6.53 -24.73 -2.36
C GLN A 637 -7.00 -25.97 -3.14
N ASP A 638 -7.99 -25.84 -3.98
CA ASP A 638 -8.53 -26.91 -4.83
C ASP A 638 -7.67 -27.20 -6.07
N LYS A 639 -6.60 -26.43 -6.28
CA LYS A 639 -5.67 -26.54 -7.41
C LYS A 639 -4.33 -27.19 -7.02
N VAL A 640 -4.23 -27.76 -5.82
CA VAL A 640 -3.05 -28.54 -5.40
C VAL A 640 -2.87 -29.74 -6.34
N GLY A 641 -1.67 -29.93 -6.86
CA GLY A 641 -1.33 -30.93 -7.88
C GLY A 641 -1.48 -30.49 -9.32
N TYR A 642 -2.15 -29.35 -9.60
CA TYR A 642 -2.27 -28.81 -10.96
C TYR A 642 -0.96 -28.13 -11.39
N THR A 643 -0.72 -28.15 -12.69
CA THR A 643 0.48 -27.58 -13.33
C THR A 643 0.12 -26.31 -14.09
N PHE A 644 0.98 -25.28 -13.94
CA PHE A 644 0.81 -23.98 -14.58
C PHE A 644 2.12 -23.53 -15.23
N GLY A 645 2.01 -22.77 -16.30
CA GLY A 645 3.09 -21.94 -16.83
C GLY A 645 3.16 -20.63 -16.04
N GLY A 646 4.36 -20.05 -15.97
CA GLY A 646 4.56 -18.76 -15.29
C GLY A 646 5.97 -18.23 -15.52
N HIS A 647 6.28 -17.10 -14.89
CA HIS A 647 7.58 -16.43 -14.97
C HIS A 647 8.19 -16.25 -13.59
N ILE A 648 9.51 -16.27 -13.51
CA ILE A 648 10.24 -16.00 -12.29
C ILE A 648 10.08 -14.50 -11.96
N SER A 649 9.35 -14.19 -10.90
CA SER A 649 9.09 -12.82 -10.41
C SER A 649 10.09 -12.36 -9.36
N GLY A 650 10.78 -13.29 -8.70
CA GLY A 650 11.75 -12.98 -7.67
C GLY A 650 12.74 -14.10 -7.43
N LEU A 651 13.97 -13.73 -7.02
CA LEU A 651 15.04 -14.67 -6.70
C LEU A 651 15.66 -14.27 -5.36
N THR A 652 15.88 -15.27 -4.51
CA THR A 652 16.46 -15.11 -3.17
C THR A 652 17.39 -16.29 -2.85
N GLU A 653 18.13 -16.17 -1.74
CA GLU A 653 18.93 -17.28 -1.21
C GLU A 653 18.10 -18.49 -0.75
N TRP A 654 16.77 -18.33 -0.59
CA TRP A 654 15.85 -19.38 -0.13
C TRP A 654 15.12 -20.09 -1.27
N GLY A 655 14.92 -19.41 -2.40
CA GLY A 655 14.14 -19.94 -3.52
C GLY A 655 13.86 -18.92 -4.62
N MET A 656 13.13 -19.38 -5.61
CA MET A 656 12.56 -18.54 -6.64
C MET A 656 11.06 -18.34 -6.40
N TYR A 657 10.61 -17.12 -6.61
CA TYR A 657 9.19 -16.78 -6.68
C TYR A 657 8.74 -16.86 -8.13
N VAL A 658 7.58 -17.45 -8.35
CA VAL A 658 7.02 -17.65 -9.69
C VAL A 658 5.60 -17.09 -9.69
N GLU A 659 5.32 -16.16 -10.61
CA GLU A 659 3.97 -15.69 -10.93
C GLU A 659 3.40 -16.56 -12.05
N ILE A 660 2.23 -17.18 -11.81
CA ILE A 660 1.55 -18.02 -12.82
C ILE A 660 0.66 -17.19 -13.72
N GLU A 661 0.60 -17.55 -15.01
CA GLU A 661 -0.26 -16.87 -15.98
C GLU A 661 -1.63 -17.56 -16.11
N PRO A 662 -2.71 -16.77 -16.36
CA PRO A 662 -2.79 -15.31 -16.50
C PRO A 662 -3.06 -14.59 -15.18
N THR A 663 -3.20 -15.31 -14.09
CA THR A 663 -3.71 -14.81 -12.79
C THR A 663 -2.66 -14.06 -11.97
N MET A 664 -1.38 -14.10 -12.37
CA MET A 664 -0.24 -13.51 -11.66
C MET A 664 -0.14 -13.91 -10.17
N ILE A 665 -0.69 -15.08 -9.82
CA ILE A 665 -0.62 -15.60 -8.46
C ILE A 665 0.81 -16.06 -8.18
N GLU A 666 1.45 -15.46 -7.18
CA GLU A 666 2.83 -15.72 -6.82
C GLU A 666 2.96 -16.82 -5.76
N GLY A 667 3.81 -17.79 -6.02
CA GLY A 667 4.23 -18.81 -5.06
C GLY A 667 5.74 -19.04 -5.08
N MET A 668 6.26 -19.77 -4.09
CA MET A 668 7.69 -20.01 -3.92
C MET A 668 8.07 -21.43 -4.28
N VAL A 669 9.09 -21.58 -5.12
CA VAL A 669 9.86 -22.83 -5.28
C VAL A 669 11.10 -22.74 -4.39
N ALA A 670 11.15 -23.55 -3.33
CA ALA A 670 12.32 -23.56 -2.43
C ALA A 670 13.55 -24.17 -3.13
N LEU A 671 14.74 -23.59 -2.96
CA LEU A 671 15.97 -24.11 -3.58
C LEU A 671 16.24 -25.57 -3.25
N ARG A 672 15.94 -25.98 -2.01
CA ARG A 672 16.09 -27.37 -1.56
C ARG A 672 15.19 -28.38 -2.28
N ASP A 673 14.13 -27.88 -2.94
CA ASP A 673 13.15 -28.72 -3.65
C ASP A 673 13.53 -28.90 -5.14
N ILE A 674 14.49 -28.12 -5.65
CA ILE A 674 15.04 -28.27 -7.01
C ILE A 674 16.08 -29.39 -6.98
N LYS A 675 15.76 -30.51 -7.61
CA LYS A 675 16.54 -31.76 -7.48
C LYS A 675 17.67 -31.92 -8.49
N SER A 676 17.65 -31.18 -9.58
CA SER A 676 18.60 -31.29 -10.68
C SER A 676 20.01 -30.88 -10.30
N ASP A 677 20.17 -29.91 -9.39
CA ASP A 677 21.48 -29.42 -8.95
C ASP A 677 21.40 -28.69 -7.58
N PHE A 678 22.56 -28.31 -7.05
CA PHE A 678 22.70 -27.34 -5.97
C PHE A 678 22.78 -25.94 -6.58
N PHE A 679 21.74 -25.13 -6.34
CA PHE A 679 21.69 -23.76 -6.82
C PHE A 679 22.17 -22.78 -5.77
N GLU A 680 22.94 -21.77 -6.20
CA GLU A 680 23.32 -20.61 -5.39
C GLU A 680 22.76 -19.34 -6.00
N PHE A 681 22.36 -18.42 -5.14
CA PHE A 681 21.89 -17.12 -5.53
C PHE A 681 23.08 -16.18 -5.79
N ASP A 682 23.18 -15.70 -7.04
CA ASP A 682 24.12 -14.67 -7.46
C ASP A 682 23.40 -13.33 -7.34
N ALA A 683 23.66 -12.62 -6.24
CA ALA A 683 23.01 -11.34 -5.92
C ALA A 683 23.40 -10.23 -6.90
N ASP A 684 24.64 -10.24 -7.42
CA ASP A 684 25.14 -9.21 -8.35
C ASP A 684 24.42 -9.25 -9.70
N HIS A 685 23.96 -10.44 -10.11
CA HIS A 685 23.29 -10.63 -11.39
C HIS A 685 21.83 -11.03 -11.28
N TYR A 686 21.27 -11.08 -10.06
CA TYR A 686 19.88 -11.52 -9.78
C TYR A 686 19.51 -12.82 -10.50
N ARG A 687 20.31 -13.90 -10.26
CA ARG A 687 20.13 -15.20 -10.90
C ARG A 687 20.45 -16.35 -9.93
N LEU A 688 19.89 -17.53 -10.22
CA LEU A 688 20.29 -18.76 -9.57
C LEU A 688 21.22 -19.53 -10.50
N VAL A 689 22.34 -20.02 -9.98
CA VAL A 689 23.36 -20.75 -10.76
C VAL A 689 23.55 -22.14 -10.16
N GLY A 690 23.34 -23.17 -10.98
CA GLY A 690 23.60 -24.57 -10.63
C GLY A 690 25.09 -24.86 -10.59
N LYS A 691 25.58 -25.38 -9.47
CA LYS A 691 27.04 -25.61 -9.24
C LYS A 691 27.65 -26.67 -10.14
N ARG A 692 26.88 -27.70 -10.51
CA ARG A 692 27.37 -28.84 -11.34
C ARG A 692 26.94 -28.76 -12.78
N SER A 693 25.67 -28.43 -12.99
CA SER A 693 25.06 -28.35 -14.30
C SER A 693 25.35 -27.09 -15.07
N GLY A 694 25.69 -25.98 -14.37
CA GLY A 694 25.80 -24.67 -14.96
C GLY A 694 24.45 -24.08 -15.44
N ILE A 695 23.32 -24.71 -15.10
CA ILE A 695 21.98 -24.20 -15.39
C ILE A 695 21.82 -22.85 -14.69
N VAL A 696 21.28 -21.89 -15.40
CA VAL A 696 21.03 -20.54 -14.86
C VAL A 696 19.55 -20.23 -14.99
N TYR A 697 18.92 -19.82 -13.86
CA TYR A 697 17.59 -19.24 -13.83
C TYR A 697 17.72 -17.74 -13.59
N ASN A 698 17.14 -16.95 -14.48
CA ASN A 698 17.13 -15.48 -14.37
C ASN A 698 15.74 -14.98 -13.99
N LEU A 699 15.67 -13.77 -13.47
CA LEU A 699 14.41 -13.06 -13.29
C LEU A 699 13.73 -12.88 -14.66
N GLY A 700 12.41 -13.16 -14.75
CA GLY A 700 11.66 -13.11 -16.00
C GLY A 700 11.75 -14.38 -16.84
N ASP A 701 12.57 -15.39 -16.46
CA ASP A 701 12.60 -16.65 -17.21
C ASP A 701 11.27 -17.39 -17.04
N PRO A 702 10.71 -17.95 -18.14
CA PRO A 702 9.51 -18.78 -18.07
C PRO A 702 9.85 -20.14 -17.47
N VAL A 703 8.94 -20.60 -16.62
CA VAL A 703 9.05 -21.89 -15.94
C VAL A 703 7.70 -22.58 -15.88
N ARG A 704 7.72 -23.89 -15.72
CA ARG A 704 6.52 -24.68 -15.39
C ARG A 704 6.60 -25.10 -13.94
N ILE A 705 5.49 -24.93 -13.26
CA ILE A 705 5.38 -25.29 -11.83
C ILE A 705 4.16 -26.16 -11.59
N ARG A 706 4.22 -26.94 -10.52
CA ARG A 706 3.07 -27.61 -9.94
C ARG A 706 2.77 -27.00 -8.59
N VAL A 707 1.50 -26.78 -8.28
CA VAL A 707 1.08 -26.35 -6.93
C VAL A 707 1.34 -27.50 -5.97
N LYS A 708 2.32 -27.35 -5.09
CA LYS A 708 2.74 -28.37 -4.15
C LYS A 708 1.90 -28.38 -2.89
N LYS A 709 1.69 -27.19 -2.31
CA LYS A 709 0.98 -27.00 -1.06
C LYS A 709 0.45 -25.58 -0.94
N THR A 710 -0.70 -25.44 -0.32
CA THR A 710 -1.26 -24.15 0.14
C THR A 710 -1.24 -24.11 1.67
N ASN A 711 -0.95 -22.97 2.23
CA ASN A 711 -1.05 -22.71 3.67
C ASN A 711 -1.82 -21.41 3.87
N LEU A 712 -3.11 -21.54 4.16
CA LEU A 712 -4.03 -20.41 4.29
C LEU A 712 -3.68 -19.52 5.49
N GLU A 713 -3.35 -20.12 6.62
CA GLU A 713 -2.99 -19.42 7.85
C GLU A 713 -1.77 -18.50 7.69
N GLN A 714 -0.76 -18.99 6.98
CA GLN A 714 0.49 -18.25 6.71
C GLN A 714 0.43 -17.47 5.41
N LYS A 715 -0.67 -17.59 4.65
CA LYS A 715 -0.86 -16.95 3.34
C LYS A 715 0.28 -17.31 2.37
N LEU A 716 0.67 -18.62 2.34
CA LEU A 716 1.80 -19.12 1.55
C LEU A 716 1.34 -20.13 0.49
N LEU A 717 1.99 -20.04 -0.68
CA LEU A 717 1.88 -20.97 -1.78
C LEU A 717 3.26 -21.57 -2.05
N ASP A 718 3.37 -22.89 -1.90
CA ASP A 718 4.57 -23.64 -2.25
C ASP A 718 4.37 -24.27 -3.63
N TYR A 719 5.32 -24.02 -4.52
CA TYR A 719 5.37 -24.60 -5.84
C TYR A 719 6.50 -25.61 -5.95
N GLU A 720 6.34 -26.57 -6.85
CA GLU A 720 7.38 -27.48 -7.28
C GLU A 720 7.75 -27.16 -8.73
N LEU A 721 9.04 -26.97 -9.01
CA LEU A 721 9.51 -26.77 -10.37
C LEU A 721 9.40 -28.06 -11.16
N ILE A 722 8.74 -28.01 -12.32
CA ILE A 722 8.73 -29.14 -13.26
C ILE A 722 9.93 -28.97 -14.17
N GLU A 723 10.93 -29.81 -13.91
CA GLU A 723 12.12 -29.87 -14.74
C GLU A 723 11.81 -30.71 -15.98
N THR A 724 11.57 -30.04 -17.10
CA THR A 724 11.57 -30.71 -18.42
C THR A 724 13.01 -30.95 -18.82
N GLY A 725 13.27 -32.08 -19.48
CA GLY A 725 14.62 -32.49 -19.91
C GLY A 725 15.37 -31.33 -20.59
N LEU A 726 16.66 -31.31 -20.41
CA LEU A 726 17.61 -30.20 -20.65
C LEU A 726 17.59 -29.54 -22.05
N GLU A 727 16.76 -29.99 -22.99
CA GLU A 727 16.80 -29.57 -24.39
C GLU A 727 15.60 -28.72 -24.88
N GLU A 728 14.50 -28.63 -24.12
CA GLU A 728 13.35 -27.83 -24.57
C GLU A 728 12.80 -26.92 -23.47
N ARG A 729 13.07 -25.62 -23.58
CA ARG A 729 12.30 -24.57 -22.89
C ARG A 729 11.07 -24.26 -23.73
N VAL A 730 9.94 -24.84 -23.35
CA VAL A 730 8.68 -24.67 -24.05
C VAL A 730 7.93 -23.47 -23.50
N TYR A 731 7.47 -22.60 -24.39
CA TYR A 731 6.57 -21.46 -24.09
C TYR A 731 5.18 -21.83 -24.59
N ASP A 732 4.22 -21.95 -23.69
CA ASP A 732 2.82 -21.91 -24.07
C ASP A 732 2.34 -20.45 -24.04
N ARG A 733 2.03 -19.91 -25.20
CA ARG A 733 1.39 -18.60 -25.34
C ARG A 733 -0.12 -18.82 -25.29
N ILE A 734 -0.76 -18.38 -24.20
CA ILE A 734 -2.22 -18.36 -24.14
C ILE A 734 -2.70 -17.16 -24.96
N ASP A 735 -3.61 -17.45 -25.88
CA ASP A 735 -4.16 -16.46 -26.81
C ASP A 735 -5.14 -15.53 -26.09
N TYR A 736 -4.74 -14.27 -25.93
CA TYR A 736 -5.48 -13.24 -25.18
C TYR A 736 -6.62 -12.57 -25.97
N GLU A 737 -6.89 -12.98 -27.22
CA GLU A 737 -7.88 -12.30 -28.05
C GLU A 737 -9.35 -12.55 -27.66
N HIS A 738 -9.65 -13.48 -26.79
CA HIS A 738 -11.04 -13.90 -26.53
C HIS A 738 -11.51 -13.79 -25.08
N GLY A 739 -10.95 -12.99 -24.23
CA GLY A 739 -11.51 -12.48 -22.96
C GLY A 739 -12.52 -13.33 -22.19
N ARG A 740 -12.40 -14.66 -22.17
CA ARG A 740 -13.28 -15.56 -21.44
C ARG A 740 -12.49 -16.70 -20.80
N GLY A 741 -12.52 -16.71 -19.45
CA GLY A 741 -12.36 -17.89 -18.63
C GLY A 741 -10.92 -18.41 -18.54
N THR A 742 -10.50 -18.66 -17.35
CA THR A 742 -9.38 -19.53 -16.99
C THR A 742 -9.45 -20.82 -17.78
N SER A 743 -8.72 -20.93 -18.87
CA SER A 743 -8.55 -22.19 -19.57
C SER A 743 -7.51 -23.02 -18.83
N PHE A 744 -7.98 -23.83 -17.89
CA PHE A 744 -7.18 -24.94 -17.36
C PHE A 744 -7.15 -26.01 -18.45
N ILE A 745 -6.00 -26.22 -19.08
CA ILE A 745 -5.82 -27.31 -20.01
C ILE A 745 -5.44 -28.54 -19.20
N LYS A 746 -6.41 -29.41 -18.96
CA LYS A 746 -6.17 -30.75 -18.44
C LYS A 746 -6.04 -31.68 -19.67
N GLY A 747 -4.81 -32.06 -20.00
CA GLY A 747 -4.59 -33.22 -20.84
C GLY A 747 -5.03 -34.47 -20.09
N GLU A 748 -5.72 -35.40 -20.74
CA GLU A 748 -6.12 -36.68 -20.14
C GLU A 748 -4.91 -37.51 -19.67
N ASP A 749 -3.70 -37.17 -20.13
CA ASP A 749 -2.42 -37.81 -19.82
C ASP A 749 -1.47 -36.89 -19.04
N GLY A 750 -1.91 -35.66 -18.68
CA GLY A 750 -1.06 -34.64 -18.03
C GLY A 750 -0.04 -33.99 -18.96
N SER A 751 -0.11 -34.23 -20.27
CA SER A 751 0.74 -33.56 -21.26
C SER A 751 0.01 -32.36 -21.90
N PHE A 752 0.79 -31.35 -22.29
CA PHE A 752 0.33 -30.22 -23.09
C PHE A 752 0.85 -30.40 -24.51
N ASP A 753 0.05 -30.09 -25.53
CA ASP A 753 0.53 -30.04 -26.91
C ASP A 753 1.57 -28.94 -27.07
N ASN A 754 2.75 -29.32 -27.51
CA ASN A 754 3.94 -28.49 -27.57
C ASN A 754 3.92 -27.55 -28.78
N VAL A 755 4.00 -26.24 -28.51
CA VAL A 755 4.47 -25.27 -29.51
C VAL A 755 5.84 -24.79 -29.08
N THR A 756 6.85 -25.30 -29.76
CA THR A 756 8.27 -24.95 -29.47
C THR A 756 8.61 -23.63 -30.10
N VAL A 757 8.96 -22.62 -29.28
CA VAL A 757 9.64 -21.40 -29.76
C VAL A 757 11.03 -21.35 -29.13
N GLY A 758 11.98 -21.85 -29.85
CA GLY A 758 13.40 -21.73 -29.49
C GLY A 758 13.83 -20.27 -29.53
N ILE A 759 14.22 -19.68 -28.38
CA ILE A 759 14.78 -18.35 -28.35
C ILE A 759 16.30 -18.43 -28.54
N ASN A 760 16.72 -18.18 -29.77
CA ASN A 760 18.13 -17.94 -30.06
C ASN A 760 18.54 -16.56 -29.50
N LYS A 761 19.54 -16.54 -28.61
CA LYS A 761 20.07 -15.32 -27.96
C LYS A 761 20.50 -14.25 -29.01
N ALA A 762 20.87 -14.67 -30.23
CA ALA A 762 21.20 -13.79 -31.34
C ALA A 762 19.95 -13.14 -31.96
N ALA A 763 18.86 -13.88 -32.13
CA ALA A 763 17.58 -13.35 -32.64
C ALA A 763 16.93 -12.38 -31.66
N ARG A 764 17.08 -12.62 -30.35
CA ARG A 764 16.63 -11.72 -29.28
C ARG A 764 17.39 -10.39 -29.30
N LYS A 765 18.73 -10.42 -29.44
CA LYS A 765 19.55 -9.21 -29.61
C LYS A 765 19.17 -8.41 -30.86
N GLU A 766 18.83 -9.10 -31.94
CA GLU A 766 18.46 -8.46 -33.21
C GLU A 766 17.06 -7.82 -33.14
N LYS A 767 16.10 -8.46 -32.45
CA LYS A 767 14.75 -7.93 -32.23
C LYS A 767 14.78 -6.66 -31.35
N VAL A 768 15.57 -6.67 -30.28
CA VAL A 768 15.82 -5.50 -29.41
C VAL A 768 16.52 -4.38 -30.20
N ARG A 769 17.53 -4.70 -31.01
CA ARG A 769 18.18 -3.71 -31.89
C ARG A 769 17.20 -3.06 -32.87
N LYS A 770 16.31 -3.86 -33.49
CA LYS A 770 15.30 -3.36 -34.44
C LYS A 770 14.30 -2.44 -33.75
N ALA A 771 13.80 -2.81 -32.55
CA ALA A 771 12.89 -2.00 -31.76
C ALA A 771 13.51 -0.64 -31.34
N ILE A 772 14.77 -0.65 -30.90
CA ILE A 772 15.51 0.58 -30.56
C ILE A 772 15.73 1.48 -31.80
N GLN A 773 16.05 0.88 -32.95
CA GLN A 773 16.19 1.64 -34.20
C GLN A 773 14.88 2.24 -34.68
N GLU A 774 13.78 1.51 -34.52
CA GLU A 774 12.46 1.98 -34.92
C GLU A 774 11.94 3.10 -34.01
N SER A 775 12.19 3.00 -32.71
CA SER A 775 11.92 4.06 -31.74
C SER A 775 12.72 5.33 -32.06
N LYS A 776 14.03 5.20 -32.35
CA LYS A 776 14.87 6.33 -32.79
C LYS A 776 14.40 6.94 -34.12
N ARG A 777 13.87 6.13 -35.05
CA ARG A 777 13.34 6.58 -36.34
C ARG A 777 12.02 7.31 -36.18
N LYS A 778 11.13 6.85 -35.26
CA LYS A 778 9.89 7.54 -34.87
C LYS A 778 10.20 8.88 -34.18
N ALA A 779 11.17 8.91 -33.27
CA ALA A 779 11.62 10.14 -32.61
C ALA A 779 12.23 11.15 -33.60
N LYS A 780 13.07 10.70 -34.56
CA LYS A 780 13.60 11.55 -35.63
C LYS A 780 12.52 12.08 -36.58
N LYS A 781 11.49 11.25 -36.91
CA LYS A 781 10.33 11.70 -37.72
C LYS A 781 9.48 12.73 -36.99
N ALA A 782 9.32 12.60 -35.66
CA ALA A 782 8.61 13.57 -34.84
C ALA A 782 9.39 14.89 -34.71
N ALA A 783 10.71 14.82 -34.59
CA ALA A 783 11.59 16.00 -34.58
C ALA A 783 11.64 16.71 -35.94
N GLY A 784 11.67 15.94 -37.05
CA GLY A 784 11.64 16.48 -38.42
C GLY A 784 10.33 17.16 -38.80
N LYS A 785 9.19 16.72 -38.25
CA LYS A 785 7.88 17.40 -38.42
C LYS A 785 7.81 18.72 -37.65
N LYS A 786 8.54 18.89 -36.53
CA LYS A 786 8.63 20.15 -35.80
C LYS A 786 9.46 21.23 -36.49
N THR A 787 10.41 20.84 -37.37
CA THR A 787 11.22 21.78 -38.15
C THR A 787 10.54 22.18 -39.45
N ALA A 788 9.67 21.37 -40.00
CA ALA A 788 8.90 21.68 -41.23
C ALA A 788 7.66 22.59 -40.98
N SER A 789 7.23 22.77 -39.72
CA SER A 789 6.12 23.71 -39.38
C SER A 789 6.62 25.08 -38.91
N LYS A 790 7.95 25.35 -39.05
CA LYS A 790 8.58 26.65 -38.74
C LYS A 790 9.22 27.31 -39.97
N LYS A 791 8.85 26.89 -41.17
CA LYS A 791 9.13 27.65 -42.41
C LYS A 791 7.83 28.10 -43.04
#